data_efe5289f2c089625d8d111b2e4737bd5
#
_entry.id   efe5289f2c089625d8d111b2e4737bd5
#
_cell.length_a   1.000
_cell.length_b   1.000
_cell.length_c   1.000
_cell.angle_alpha   90.00
_cell.angle_beta   90.00
_cell.angle_gamma   90.00
#
_symmetry.space_group_name_H-M   'P 1'
#
loop_
_entity.id
_entity.type
_entity.pdbx_description
1 polymer ?
#
loop_
_entity_poly.entity_id
_entity_poly.type
_entity_poly.pdbx_seq_one_letter_code
_entity_poly.pdbx_strand_id
1 'polypeptide(L)'
;MSSTSGTRGALSVVLFSGGRGSGALTRQLVARPGVSLTVAINGYDDGASTGEVRRFLGDCLGPSDFRKNASRLALELKSANPALVELLDARLPDTMAAAEAVARLEEIVAARTFPAVADWLQLFLDEYRAAGKPFAFGDCSIGNLVFAGAYLQHGRDFNRAVDAYGALLGLPVGLIENVTDGRDAHLVAIDAAGHLLRSEEAIVDVRAQNRIRRIFLIDRPLDGQEASALEAGGAERAAQALDARRPRLSLNPRLAGKIAAADVIVYAPGTQHSSLFPSYMTPGLADAIAANLRAIKLLVTNIQTDAEISGSTAVDLIDRALHYLNLQGERAIPTPVLITHYLMNEPGRAEAAPYVPLGPVDSIEDPRLVRIGNYEDGVSGRHDAPRVLEPFLDALLAERRTERMAVLLHDAGSMNKVVQTLLEMVRGGIERLPLQVSVFCLIDGSLDPAFAARLPFTVRTVPGAAAFVDAARAGDFDYVALFESSGMYRGEDLVALASHLTVGRLDAVWGSRRLSVRDIHESYRLRYEKNVVLGAISYAGSHLLSLAYLLLYGRYISDTLSAVRAVRAADALNAGIDLTDKQANQHLLSRLLRRRADILELPVQFVPLSPEKVKRTSAFEGLRALLTIVRERFSSEAIVPRTVAPRVAESAAVSPKPRRGEGG
;
A
#
# COMPACT_ATOMS: atom_id res chain seq x y z
N MET A 1 -26.52 -10.90 14.87
CA MET A 1 -26.27 -9.50 14.46
C MET A 1 -24.80 -9.38 14.12
N SER A 2 -24.48 -9.32 12.86
CA SER A 2 -23.10 -9.34 12.32
C SER A 2 -22.43 -8.00 12.66
N SER A 3 -21.34 -8.06 13.40
CA SER A 3 -20.49 -6.91 13.69
C SER A 3 -19.78 -6.50 12.40
N THR A 4 -20.25 -5.44 11.76
CA THR A 4 -19.49 -4.76 10.71
C THR A 4 -18.26 -4.12 11.33
N SER A 5 -17.11 -4.78 11.19
CA SER A 5 -15.82 -4.15 11.43
C SER A 5 -15.70 -2.99 10.46
N GLY A 6 -15.62 -1.76 10.99
CA GLY A 6 -15.43 -0.56 10.19
C GLY A 6 -14.04 -0.53 9.58
N THR A 7 -13.89 -1.23 8.44
CA THR A 7 -12.71 -1.07 7.60
C THR A 7 -12.82 0.26 6.86
N ARG A 8 -11.87 1.18 7.08
CA ARG A 8 -11.60 2.25 6.10
C ARG A 8 -11.45 1.58 4.75
N GLY A 9 -12.08 2.12 3.69
CA GLY A 9 -12.17 1.52 2.36
C GLY A 9 -10.85 0.91 1.83
N ALA A 10 -10.94 0.07 0.80
CA ALA A 10 -9.80 -0.61 0.19
C ALA A 10 -8.65 0.37 -0.16
N LEU A 11 -7.39 -0.11 -0.09
CA LEU A 11 -6.23 0.64 -0.58
C LEU A 11 -6.35 0.86 -2.09
N SER A 12 -6.27 2.10 -2.52
CA SER A 12 -6.28 2.46 -3.94
C SER A 12 -4.86 2.40 -4.51
N VAL A 13 -4.65 1.51 -5.48
CA VAL A 13 -3.36 1.32 -6.15
C VAL A 13 -3.48 1.64 -7.63
N VAL A 14 -2.63 2.53 -8.14
CA VAL A 14 -2.47 2.79 -9.57
C VAL A 14 -1.16 2.17 -10.04
N LEU A 15 -1.23 1.26 -11.02
CA LEU A 15 -0.08 0.58 -11.61
C LEU A 15 0.07 1.02 -13.05
N PHE A 16 1.14 1.77 -13.38
CA PHE A 16 1.54 2.02 -14.77
C PHE A 16 2.13 0.74 -15.35
N SER A 17 1.56 0.27 -16.45
CA SER A 17 1.86 -1.03 -17.04
C SER A 17 1.96 -0.92 -18.56
N GLY A 18 2.85 -1.72 -19.15
CA GLY A 18 2.82 -2.06 -20.55
C GLY A 18 2.22 -3.46 -20.77
N GLY A 19 2.77 -4.23 -21.69
CA GLY A 19 2.25 -5.56 -22.05
C GLY A 19 2.48 -6.64 -21.00
N ARG A 20 3.68 -7.27 -21.00
CA ARG A 20 3.93 -8.51 -20.23
C ARG A 20 4.72 -8.33 -18.93
N GLY A 21 5.59 -7.33 -18.82
CA GLY A 21 6.58 -7.18 -17.75
C GLY A 21 5.97 -7.03 -16.35
N SER A 22 4.80 -6.41 -16.23
CA SER A 22 4.11 -6.15 -14.96
C SER A 22 3.23 -7.31 -14.46
N GLY A 23 3.18 -8.45 -15.18
CA GLY A 23 2.20 -9.52 -14.93
C GLY A 23 2.21 -10.08 -13.51
N ALA A 24 3.38 -10.27 -12.91
CA ALA A 24 3.49 -10.76 -11.53
C ALA A 24 2.92 -9.75 -10.53
N LEU A 25 3.27 -8.46 -10.67
CA LEU A 25 2.78 -7.40 -9.80
C LEU A 25 1.26 -7.22 -9.94
N THR A 26 0.74 -7.21 -11.17
CA THR A 26 -0.69 -7.11 -11.44
C THR A 26 -1.48 -8.24 -10.77
N ARG A 27 -0.99 -9.48 -10.89
CA ARG A 27 -1.60 -10.67 -10.28
C ARG A 27 -1.65 -10.55 -8.76
N GLN A 28 -0.54 -10.18 -8.13
CA GLN A 28 -0.46 -9.99 -6.69
C GLN A 28 -1.43 -8.91 -6.20
N LEU A 29 -1.50 -7.77 -6.90
CA LEU A 29 -2.37 -6.66 -6.52
C LEU A 29 -3.85 -6.99 -6.66
N VAL A 30 -4.25 -7.65 -7.75
CA VAL A 30 -5.67 -7.99 -7.99
C VAL A 30 -6.16 -9.09 -7.05
N ALA A 31 -5.28 -10.00 -6.64
CA ALA A 31 -5.60 -11.07 -5.70
C ALA A 31 -5.58 -10.63 -4.23
N ARG A 32 -4.98 -9.47 -3.91
CA ARG A 32 -4.80 -9.03 -2.51
C ARG A 32 -6.09 -8.48 -1.93
N PRO A 33 -6.65 -9.08 -0.85
CA PRO A 33 -7.82 -8.55 -0.17
C PRO A 33 -7.55 -7.12 0.38
N GLY A 34 -8.53 -6.25 0.26
CA GLY A 34 -8.40 -4.87 0.72
C GLY A 34 -7.63 -3.94 -0.21
N VAL A 35 -7.32 -4.38 -1.44
CA VAL A 35 -6.70 -3.56 -2.50
C VAL A 35 -7.70 -3.33 -3.63
N SER A 36 -7.78 -2.09 -4.10
CA SER A 36 -8.50 -1.67 -5.30
C SER A 36 -7.49 -1.24 -6.35
N LEU A 37 -7.32 -2.06 -7.40
CA LEU A 37 -6.32 -1.85 -8.44
C LEU A 37 -6.89 -1.04 -9.61
N THR A 38 -6.08 -0.14 -10.15
CA THR A 38 -6.22 0.44 -11.48
C THR A 38 -4.94 0.19 -12.27
N VAL A 39 -5.05 -0.42 -13.44
CA VAL A 39 -3.94 -0.62 -14.37
C VAL A 39 -4.00 0.47 -15.45
N ALA A 40 -3.01 1.36 -15.45
CA ALA A 40 -2.91 2.47 -16.39
C ALA A 40 -2.00 2.07 -17.56
N ILE A 41 -2.53 2.13 -18.77
CA ILE A 41 -1.89 1.65 -20.02
C ILE A 41 -2.00 2.74 -21.07
N ASN A 42 -1.01 2.87 -21.96
CA ASN A 42 -1.14 3.67 -23.18
C ASN A 42 -1.45 2.80 -24.40
N GLY A 43 -1.93 3.42 -25.47
CA GLY A 43 -2.33 2.75 -26.70
C GLY A 43 -1.41 3.05 -27.90
N TYR A 44 -0.12 3.28 -27.69
CA TYR A 44 0.78 3.65 -28.78
C TYR A 44 1.42 2.45 -29.50
N ASP A 45 1.12 1.23 -29.06
CA ASP A 45 1.50 -0.01 -29.78
C ASP A 45 0.98 0.06 -31.24
N ASP A 46 1.84 -0.15 -32.19
CA ASP A 46 1.55 -0.19 -33.61
C ASP A 46 2.19 -1.39 -34.34
N GLY A 47 2.63 -2.39 -33.57
CA GLY A 47 3.21 -3.62 -34.11
C GLY A 47 2.16 -4.53 -34.76
N ALA A 48 2.58 -5.24 -35.82
CA ALA A 48 1.80 -6.30 -36.51
C ALA A 48 0.31 -5.96 -36.67
N SER A 49 -0.59 -6.82 -36.19
CA SER A 49 -2.05 -6.65 -36.31
C SER A 49 -2.63 -5.42 -35.64
N THR A 50 -1.96 -4.87 -34.62
CA THR A 50 -2.37 -3.62 -33.97
C THR A 50 -2.17 -2.44 -34.92
N GLY A 51 -1.01 -2.36 -35.54
CA GLY A 51 -0.70 -1.33 -36.53
C GLY A 51 -1.64 -1.38 -37.73
N GLU A 52 -2.05 -2.60 -38.14
CA GLU A 52 -3.01 -2.75 -39.25
C GLU A 52 -4.39 -2.21 -38.91
N VAL A 53 -4.92 -2.49 -37.69
CA VAL A 53 -6.19 -1.92 -37.20
C VAL A 53 -6.09 -0.39 -37.13
N ARG A 54 -4.99 0.16 -36.61
CA ARG A 54 -4.77 1.61 -36.55
C ARG A 54 -4.76 2.27 -37.93
N ARG A 55 -3.97 1.69 -38.88
CA ARG A 55 -3.92 2.19 -40.28
C ARG A 55 -5.28 2.16 -40.95
N PHE A 56 -6.04 1.08 -40.72
CA PHE A 56 -7.35 0.91 -41.37
C PHE A 56 -8.37 1.95 -40.82
N LEU A 57 -8.48 2.08 -39.50
CA LEU A 57 -9.41 3.01 -38.85
C LEU A 57 -8.96 4.47 -38.98
N GLY A 58 -7.65 4.75 -38.97
CA GLY A 58 -7.02 6.04 -39.22
C GLY A 58 -6.99 7.01 -38.04
N ASP A 59 -7.74 6.72 -36.97
CA ASP A 59 -7.89 7.58 -35.78
C ASP A 59 -7.92 6.80 -34.46
N CYS A 60 -7.54 5.55 -34.48
CA CYS A 60 -7.63 4.64 -33.34
C CYS A 60 -6.26 4.39 -32.71
N LEU A 61 -6.17 4.43 -31.39
CA LEU A 61 -5.02 3.93 -30.66
C LEU A 61 -4.90 2.39 -30.75
N GLY A 62 -3.76 1.84 -30.40
CA GLY A 62 -3.50 0.40 -30.43
C GLY A 62 -4.20 -0.36 -29.32
N PRO A 63 -5.06 -1.33 -29.61
CA PRO A 63 -5.81 -2.08 -28.60
C PRO A 63 -5.02 -3.19 -27.89
N SER A 64 -3.85 -3.58 -28.38
CA SER A 64 -3.19 -4.84 -28.06
C SER A 64 -2.85 -4.96 -26.57
N ASP A 65 -2.24 -3.94 -25.96
CA ASP A 65 -1.86 -4.00 -24.55
C ASP A 65 -3.08 -3.95 -23.63
N PHE A 66 -4.13 -3.20 -23.97
CA PHE A 66 -5.41 -3.24 -23.27
C PHE A 66 -6.03 -4.62 -23.30
N ARG A 67 -6.11 -5.22 -24.48
CA ARG A 67 -6.69 -6.55 -24.70
C ARG A 67 -5.91 -7.62 -23.94
N LYS A 68 -4.58 -7.66 -24.09
CA LYS A 68 -3.71 -8.64 -23.39
C LYS A 68 -3.83 -8.54 -21.87
N ASN A 69 -3.89 -7.31 -21.33
CA ASN A 69 -4.10 -7.11 -19.91
C ASN A 69 -5.52 -7.51 -19.48
N ALA A 70 -6.55 -7.20 -20.27
CA ALA A 70 -7.92 -7.58 -20.00
C ALA A 70 -8.11 -9.10 -19.99
N SER A 71 -7.61 -9.82 -20.99
CA SER A 71 -7.62 -11.29 -21.05
C SER A 71 -6.96 -11.91 -19.82
N ARG A 72 -5.75 -11.44 -19.47
CA ARG A 72 -5.01 -11.92 -18.29
C ARG A 72 -5.75 -11.68 -16.99
N LEU A 73 -6.26 -10.47 -16.78
CA LEU A 73 -7.04 -10.11 -15.57
C LEU A 73 -8.33 -10.92 -15.47
N ALA A 74 -9.02 -11.15 -16.59
CA ALA A 74 -10.23 -11.96 -16.60
C ALA A 74 -9.99 -13.41 -16.20
N LEU A 75 -8.87 -13.99 -16.62
CA LEU A 75 -8.45 -15.34 -16.19
C LEU A 75 -8.10 -15.38 -14.69
N GLU A 76 -7.34 -14.40 -14.19
CA GLU A 76 -6.96 -14.32 -12.77
C GLU A 76 -8.19 -14.14 -11.86
N LEU A 77 -9.11 -13.26 -12.24
CA LEU A 77 -10.34 -13.00 -11.50
C LEU A 77 -11.42 -14.06 -11.74
N LYS A 78 -11.20 -14.97 -12.70
CA LYS A 78 -12.22 -15.94 -13.15
C LYS A 78 -13.55 -15.26 -13.51
N SER A 79 -13.47 -14.08 -14.11
CA SER A 79 -14.63 -13.24 -14.44
C SER A 79 -15.23 -13.55 -15.81
N ALA A 80 -14.44 -14.14 -16.73
CA ALA A 80 -14.88 -14.50 -18.07
C ALA A 80 -14.90 -16.02 -18.32
N ASN A 81 -15.73 -16.43 -19.29
CA ASN A 81 -15.66 -17.78 -19.82
C ASN A 81 -14.29 -18.03 -20.48
N PRO A 82 -13.53 -19.08 -20.10
CA PRO A 82 -12.23 -19.38 -20.73
C PRO A 82 -12.30 -19.50 -22.25
N ALA A 83 -13.38 -20.08 -22.82
CA ALA A 83 -13.56 -20.18 -24.26
C ALA A 83 -13.70 -18.80 -24.95
N LEU A 84 -14.25 -17.80 -24.25
CA LEU A 84 -14.29 -16.42 -24.75
C LEU A 84 -12.88 -15.85 -24.82
N VAL A 85 -12.08 -16.02 -23.77
CA VAL A 85 -10.69 -15.52 -23.73
C VAL A 85 -9.85 -16.20 -24.82
N GLU A 86 -10.00 -17.53 -24.98
CA GLU A 86 -9.33 -18.29 -26.03
C GLU A 86 -9.68 -17.76 -27.42
N LEU A 87 -10.97 -17.52 -27.71
CA LEU A 87 -11.41 -16.92 -28.98
C LEU A 87 -10.80 -15.55 -29.21
N LEU A 88 -10.81 -14.68 -28.21
CA LEU A 88 -10.26 -13.31 -28.34
C LEU A 88 -8.73 -13.30 -28.51
N ASP A 89 -8.02 -14.26 -27.92
CA ASP A 89 -6.57 -14.39 -28.04
C ASP A 89 -6.14 -15.18 -29.29
N ALA A 90 -7.09 -15.86 -29.95
CA ALA A 90 -6.82 -16.58 -31.20
C ALA A 90 -6.37 -15.62 -32.31
N ARG A 91 -5.49 -16.14 -33.21
CA ARG A 91 -4.96 -15.38 -34.35
C ARG A 91 -5.36 -16.06 -35.63
N LEU A 92 -5.60 -15.25 -36.65
CA LEU A 92 -5.76 -15.75 -38.00
C LEU A 92 -4.37 -16.21 -38.52
N PRO A 93 -4.29 -17.31 -39.32
CA PRO A 93 -3.04 -17.74 -39.93
C PRO A 93 -2.36 -16.62 -40.72
N ASP A 94 -1.05 -16.53 -40.64
CA ASP A 94 -0.26 -15.49 -41.30
C ASP A 94 -0.45 -15.45 -42.83
N THR A 95 -0.61 -16.63 -43.43
CA THR A 95 -0.79 -16.82 -44.91
C THR A 95 -2.24 -16.76 -45.37
N MET A 96 -3.20 -16.46 -44.48
CA MET A 96 -4.62 -16.47 -44.81
C MET A 96 -5.01 -15.34 -45.78
N ALA A 97 -5.64 -15.70 -46.88
CA ALA A 97 -6.15 -14.73 -47.84
C ALA A 97 -7.30 -13.90 -47.25
N ALA A 98 -7.44 -12.64 -47.69
CA ALA A 98 -8.47 -11.75 -47.15
C ALA A 98 -9.90 -12.32 -47.29
N ALA A 99 -10.25 -12.95 -48.36
CA ALA A 99 -11.56 -13.56 -48.60
C ALA A 99 -11.81 -14.74 -47.62
N GLU A 100 -10.81 -15.55 -47.35
CA GLU A 100 -10.90 -16.66 -46.38
C GLU A 100 -11.01 -16.14 -44.94
N ALA A 101 -10.24 -15.10 -44.59
CA ALA A 101 -10.32 -14.45 -43.30
C ALA A 101 -11.72 -13.87 -43.05
N VAL A 102 -12.31 -13.17 -44.02
CA VAL A 102 -13.66 -12.64 -43.94
C VAL A 102 -14.67 -13.77 -43.73
N ALA A 103 -14.59 -14.85 -44.54
CA ALA A 103 -15.48 -16.00 -44.39
C ALA A 103 -15.38 -16.63 -42.96
N ARG A 104 -14.14 -16.73 -42.40
CA ARG A 104 -13.92 -17.23 -41.06
C ARG A 104 -14.54 -16.32 -39.97
N LEU A 105 -14.44 -15.01 -40.14
CA LEU A 105 -15.09 -14.03 -39.22
C LEU A 105 -16.61 -14.10 -39.34
N GLU A 106 -17.16 -14.28 -40.55
CA GLU A 106 -18.61 -14.45 -40.77
C GLU A 106 -19.13 -15.73 -40.12
N GLU A 107 -18.36 -16.83 -40.12
CA GLU A 107 -18.70 -18.04 -39.36
C GLU A 107 -18.83 -17.76 -37.87
N ILE A 108 -17.91 -16.99 -37.27
CA ILE A 108 -17.97 -16.59 -35.84
C ILE A 108 -19.19 -15.74 -35.58
N VAL A 109 -19.50 -14.79 -36.48
CA VAL A 109 -20.68 -13.93 -36.39
C VAL A 109 -21.95 -14.77 -36.47
N ALA A 110 -22.05 -15.71 -37.45
CA ALA A 110 -23.24 -16.56 -37.65
C ALA A 110 -23.45 -17.54 -36.46
N ALA A 111 -22.40 -18.06 -35.88
CA ALA A 111 -22.47 -18.95 -34.73
C ALA A 111 -23.04 -18.28 -33.47
N ARG A 112 -22.87 -16.97 -33.31
CA ARG A 112 -23.34 -16.15 -32.17
C ARG A 112 -23.06 -16.78 -30.80
N THR A 113 -22.01 -17.57 -30.65
CA THR A 113 -21.64 -18.19 -29.36
C THR A 113 -21.48 -17.14 -28.26
N PHE A 114 -20.94 -15.98 -28.63
CA PHE A 114 -20.83 -14.80 -27.76
C PHE A 114 -21.47 -13.62 -28.50
N PRO A 115 -22.72 -13.23 -28.14
CA PRO A 115 -23.48 -12.24 -28.91
C PRO A 115 -22.78 -10.91 -29.12
N ALA A 116 -22.16 -10.34 -28.07
CA ALA A 116 -21.44 -9.07 -28.18
C ALA A 116 -20.20 -9.16 -29.10
N VAL A 117 -19.49 -10.31 -29.11
CA VAL A 117 -18.40 -10.55 -30.05
C VAL A 117 -18.90 -10.58 -31.47
N ALA A 118 -20.02 -11.27 -31.72
CA ALA A 118 -20.63 -11.35 -33.04
C ALA A 118 -21.06 -9.96 -33.54
N ASP A 119 -21.73 -9.17 -32.69
CA ASP A 119 -22.20 -7.83 -33.04
C ASP A 119 -21.02 -6.90 -33.34
N TRP A 120 -19.94 -6.94 -32.59
CA TRP A 120 -18.77 -6.11 -32.84
C TRP A 120 -17.97 -6.54 -34.07
N LEU A 121 -17.80 -7.85 -34.29
CA LEU A 121 -17.18 -8.35 -35.51
C LEU A 121 -18.01 -7.97 -36.75
N GLN A 122 -19.33 -8.01 -36.66
CA GLN A 122 -20.20 -7.57 -37.75
C GLN A 122 -19.97 -6.10 -38.09
N LEU A 123 -19.90 -5.21 -37.09
CA LEU A 123 -19.61 -3.79 -37.30
C LEU A 123 -18.25 -3.58 -37.95
N PHE A 124 -17.21 -4.31 -37.54
CA PHE A 124 -15.91 -4.26 -38.20
C PHE A 124 -15.97 -4.71 -39.67
N LEU A 125 -16.67 -5.82 -39.95
CA LEU A 125 -16.85 -6.32 -41.32
C LEU A 125 -17.63 -5.36 -42.21
N ASP A 126 -18.64 -4.70 -41.66
CA ASP A 126 -19.43 -3.69 -42.39
C ASP A 126 -18.57 -2.46 -42.72
N GLU A 127 -17.76 -1.97 -41.76
CA GLU A 127 -16.80 -0.88 -42.01
C GLU A 127 -15.75 -1.31 -43.06
N TYR A 128 -15.22 -2.55 -42.97
CA TYR A 128 -14.26 -3.09 -43.93
C TYR A 128 -14.84 -3.07 -45.34
N ARG A 129 -16.07 -3.52 -45.53
CA ARG A 129 -16.74 -3.55 -46.84
C ARG A 129 -17.03 -2.13 -47.34
N ALA A 130 -17.48 -1.23 -46.44
CA ALA A 130 -17.80 0.14 -46.79
C ALA A 130 -16.57 0.97 -47.17
N ALA A 131 -15.46 0.76 -46.47
CA ALA A 131 -14.22 1.50 -46.70
C ALA A 131 -13.54 1.16 -48.04
N GLY A 132 -13.70 -0.07 -48.54
CA GLY A 132 -13.07 -0.53 -49.78
C GLY A 132 -11.53 -0.46 -49.76
N LYS A 133 -10.93 -0.35 -48.58
CA LYS A 133 -9.48 -0.29 -48.38
C LYS A 133 -8.91 -1.69 -48.10
N PRO A 134 -7.68 -1.98 -48.56
CA PRO A 134 -7.03 -3.24 -48.22
C PRO A 134 -6.82 -3.33 -46.69
N PHE A 135 -6.93 -4.53 -46.14
CA PHE A 135 -6.63 -4.88 -44.73
C PHE A 135 -5.85 -6.21 -44.74
N ALA A 136 -4.70 -6.22 -44.08
CA ALA A 136 -3.89 -7.42 -43.93
C ALA A 136 -4.38 -8.24 -42.73
N PHE A 137 -5.12 -9.31 -43.03
CA PHE A 137 -5.67 -10.20 -42.01
C PHE A 137 -4.65 -11.19 -41.41
N GLY A 138 -3.53 -11.42 -42.10
CA GLY A 138 -2.49 -12.35 -41.63
C GLY A 138 -1.98 -12.02 -40.22
N ASP A 139 -1.85 -13.05 -39.35
CA ASP A 139 -1.46 -12.93 -37.96
C ASP A 139 -2.32 -11.93 -37.14
N CYS A 140 -3.54 -11.59 -37.61
CA CYS A 140 -4.42 -10.69 -36.90
C CYS A 140 -5.12 -11.40 -35.76
N SER A 141 -5.05 -10.83 -34.57
CA SER A 141 -5.81 -11.31 -33.40
C SER A 141 -7.30 -11.02 -33.56
N ILE A 142 -8.15 -12.01 -33.34
CA ILE A 142 -9.61 -11.84 -33.34
C ILE A 142 -10.03 -10.77 -32.34
N GLY A 143 -9.40 -10.74 -31.15
CA GLY A 143 -9.66 -9.72 -30.14
C GLY A 143 -9.35 -8.28 -30.58
N ASN A 144 -8.38 -8.05 -31.48
CA ASN A 144 -8.12 -6.73 -32.05
C ASN A 144 -9.27 -6.30 -33.00
N LEU A 145 -9.82 -7.23 -33.74
CA LEU A 145 -10.98 -6.97 -34.64
C LEU A 145 -12.26 -6.74 -33.85
N VAL A 146 -12.47 -7.51 -32.78
CA VAL A 146 -13.58 -7.32 -31.83
C VAL A 146 -13.47 -5.95 -31.17
N PHE A 147 -12.26 -5.55 -30.72
CA PHE A 147 -12.05 -4.21 -30.15
C PHE A 147 -12.30 -3.11 -31.18
N ALA A 148 -11.90 -3.30 -32.46
CA ALA A 148 -12.21 -2.36 -33.52
C ALA A 148 -13.72 -2.16 -33.69
N GLY A 149 -14.51 -3.24 -33.67
CA GLY A 149 -15.97 -3.16 -33.68
C GLY A 149 -16.56 -2.46 -32.46
N ALA A 150 -16.02 -2.72 -31.27
CA ALA A 150 -16.41 -2.00 -30.05
C ALA A 150 -16.11 -0.49 -30.16
N TYR A 151 -14.97 -0.12 -30.73
CA TYR A 151 -14.57 1.26 -31.00
C TYR A 151 -15.56 1.96 -31.94
N LEU A 152 -15.95 1.30 -33.04
CA LEU A 152 -16.96 1.81 -33.96
C LEU A 152 -18.33 1.98 -33.28
N GLN A 153 -18.76 0.98 -32.50
CA GLN A 153 -20.04 1.03 -31.78
C GLN A 153 -20.12 2.20 -30.81
N HIS A 154 -19.02 2.56 -30.16
CA HIS A 154 -18.95 3.65 -29.20
C HIS A 154 -18.58 5.00 -29.83
N GLY A 155 -18.81 5.19 -31.12
CA GLY A 155 -18.63 6.46 -31.83
C GLY A 155 -17.17 6.90 -31.93
N ARG A 156 -16.27 5.95 -32.05
CA ARG A 156 -14.81 6.15 -32.11
C ARG A 156 -14.23 6.77 -30.83
N ASP A 157 -14.84 6.50 -29.67
CA ASP A 157 -14.31 6.84 -28.35
C ASP A 157 -13.49 5.65 -27.82
N PHE A 158 -12.16 5.80 -27.81
CA PHE A 158 -11.26 4.74 -27.41
C PHE A 158 -11.44 4.34 -25.95
N ASN A 159 -11.64 5.29 -25.03
CA ASN A 159 -11.77 5.01 -23.61
C ASN A 159 -13.08 4.27 -23.30
N ARG A 160 -14.16 4.58 -24.02
CA ARG A 160 -15.42 3.82 -23.94
C ARG A 160 -15.28 2.43 -24.52
N ALA A 161 -14.51 2.26 -25.61
CA ALA A 161 -14.21 0.92 -26.16
C ALA A 161 -13.41 0.06 -25.16
N VAL A 162 -12.44 0.63 -24.44
CA VAL A 162 -11.72 -0.05 -23.36
C VAL A 162 -12.68 -0.53 -22.27
N ASP A 163 -13.61 0.32 -21.81
CA ASP A 163 -14.63 -0.05 -20.83
C ASP A 163 -15.52 -1.18 -21.31
N ALA A 164 -16.03 -1.06 -22.55
CA ALA A 164 -16.91 -2.05 -23.15
C ALA A 164 -16.21 -3.42 -23.31
N TYR A 165 -14.95 -3.41 -23.76
CA TYR A 165 -14.15 -4.63 -23.89
C TYR A 165 -13.85 -5.26 -22.51
N GLY A 166 -13.57 -4.46 -21.50
CA GLY A 166 -13.45 -4.92 -20.13
C GLY A 166 -14.75 -5.55 -19.61
N ALA A 167 -15.89 -4.91 -19.87
CA ALA A 167 -17.19 -5.41 -19.47
C ALA A 167 -17.57 -6.75 -20.18
N LEU A 168 -17.18 -6.93 -21.46
CA LEU A 168 -17.31 -8.21 -22.18
C LEU A 168 -16.61 -9.35 -21.43
N LEU A 169 -15.49 -9.07 -20.78
CA LEU A 169 -14.70 -10.02 -20.00
C LEU A 169 -15.09 -10.05 -18.52
N GLY A 170 -16.19 -9.37 -18.13
CA GLY A 170 -16.67 -9.32 -16.74
C GLY A 170 -15.75 -8.57 -15.79
N LEU A 171 -14.88 -7.72 -16.29
CA LEU A 171 -13.98 -6.92 -15.48
C LEU A 171 -14.71 -5.71 -14.86
N PRO A 172 -14.36 -5.32 -13.63
CA PRO A 172 -14.87 -4.09 -13.04
C PRO A 172 -14.54 -2.86 -13.88
N VAL A 173 -15.50 -1.96 -14.02
CA VAL A 173 -15.28 -0.69 -14.72
C VAL A 173 -14.14 0.08 -14.06
N GLY A 174 -13.20 0.52 -14.88
CA GLY A 174 -12.05 1.29 -14.43
C GLY A 174 -10.92 0.46 -13.83
N LEU A 175 -10.95 -0.86 -13.88
CA LEU A 175 -9.79 -1.69 -13.55
C LEU A 175 -8.64 -1.44 -14.54
N ILE A 176 -8.96 -1.21 -15.80
CA ILE A 176 -8.02 -0.82 -16.84
C ILE A 176 -8.39 0.60 -17.32
N GLU A 177 -7.42 1.49 -17.35
CA GLU A 177 -7.58 2.86 -17.81
C GLU A 177 -6.55 3.19 -18.89
N ASN A 178 -6.99 3.85 -19.94
CA ASN A 178 -6.05 4.54 -20.82
C ASN A 178 -5.46 5.76 -20.12
N VAL A 179 -4.16 5.97 -20.25
CA VAL A 179 -3.46 7.12 -19.66
C VAL A 179 -3.95 8.44 -20.25
N THR A 180 -4.33 8.45 -21.54
CA THR A 180 -4.72 9.66 -22.25
C THR A 180 -6.23 9.81 -22.47
N ASP A 181 -6.61 10.95 -23.03
CA ASP A 181 -7.98 11.25 -23.45
C ASP A 181 -8.47 10.41 -24.65
N GLY A 182 -7.66 9.49 -25.16
CA GLY A 182 -8.00 8.58 -26.26
C GLY A 182 -7.70 9.11 -27.65
N ARG A 183 -7.09 10.28 -27.77
CA ARG A 183 -6.65 10.83 -29.06
C ARG A 183 -5.47 10.03 -29.62
N ASP A 184 -5.47 9.84 -30.92
CA ASP A 184 -4.42 9.10 -31.61
C ASP A 184 -3.07 9.83 -31.57
N ALA A 185 -2.00 9.06 -31.47
CA ALA A 185 -0.62 9.53 -31.55
C ALA A 185 0.30 8.36 -31.93
N HIS A 186 1.41 8.68 -32.57
CA HIS A 186 2.36 7.69 -33.08
C HIS A 186 3.71 7.82 -32.38
N LEU A 187 4.23 6.68 -31.92
CA LEU A 187 5.52 6.61 -31.26
C LEU A 187 6.64 6.48 -32.30
N VAL A 188 7.62 7.35 -32.22
CA VAL A 188 8.85 7.29 -33.02
C VAL A 188 10.05 7.53 -32.10
N ALA A 189 11.22 7.08 -32.51
CA ALA A 189 12.44 7.26 -31.73
C ALA A 189 13.64 7.65 -32.60
N ILE A 190 14.64 8.25 -31.98
CA ILE A 190 15.98 8.43 -32.53
C ILE A 190 16.94 7.61 -31.69
N ASP A 191 17.74 6.77 -32.35
CA ASP A 191 18.76 5.96 -31.68
C ASP A 191 20.05 6.76 -31.41
N ALA A 192 21.02 6.13 -30.72
CA ALA A 192 22.28 6.75 -30.39
C ALA A 192 23.17 7.05 -31.64
N ALA A 193 22.94 6.36 -32.75
CA ALA A 193 23.63 6.60 -34.03
C ALA A 193 22.97 7.72 -34.84
N GLY A 194 21.79 8.19 -34.43
CA GLY A 194 21.02 9.23 -35.12
C GLY A 194 20.01 8.72 -36.13
N HIS A 195 19.77 7.40 -36.21
CA HIS A 195 18.77 6.83 -37.09
C HIS A 195 17.37 6.99 -36.52
N LEU A 196 16.41 7.12 -37.42
CA LEU A 196 15.00 7.28 -37.07
C LEU A 196 14.29 5.91 -37.02
N LEU A 197 13.75 5.59 -35.83
CA LEU A 197 12.90 4.41 -35.63
C LEU A 197 11.43 4.86 -35.73
N ARG A 198 10.77 4.45 -36.84
CA ARG A 198 9.49 5.03 -37.29
C ARG A 198 8.24 4.40 -36.68
N SER A 199 8.40 3.28 -35.95
CA SER A 199 7.30 2.52 -35.36
C SER A 199 7.74 1.87 -34.04
N GLU A 200 6.78 1.45 -33.24
CA GLU A 200 7.04 0.65 -32.03
C GLU A 200 7.76 -0.65 -32.40
N GLU A 201 7.36 -1.31 -33.48
CA GLU A 201 8.01 -2.51 -33.97
C GLU A 201 9.52 -2.30 -34.25
N ALA A 202 9.89 -1.15 -34.84
CA ALA A 202 11.30 -0.81 -35.07
C ALA A 202 12.04 -0.51 -33.75
N ILE A 203 11.36 -0.02 -32.72
CA ILE A 203 11.93 0.27 -31.40
C ILE A 203 12.24 -1.04 -30.64
N VAL A 204 11.36 -2.04 -30.73
CA VAL A 204 11.53 -3.33 -30.04
C VAL A 204 12.35 -4.35 -30.83
N ASP A 205 12.79 -4.06 -32.05
CA ASP A 205 13.58 -5.02 -32.88
C ASP A 205 14.91 -5.36 -32.20
N VAL A 206 15.02 -6.59 -31.75
CA VAL A 206 16.19 -7.15 -31.04
C VAL A 206 17.47 -7.06 -31.88
N ARG A 207 17.36 -6.95 -33.21
CA ARG A 207 18.48 -6.84 -34.13
C ARG A 207 19.11 -5.46 -34.17
N ALA A 208 18.39 -4.43 -33.71
CA ALA A 208 18.91 -3.09 -33.56
C ALA A 208 19.81 -3.04 -32.34
N GLN A 209 21.13 -3.11 -32.50
CA GLN A 209 22.09 -2.98 -31.38
C GLN A 209 22.20 -1.53 -30.85
N ASN A 210 21.36 -0.62 -31.31
CA ASN A 210 21.46 0.80 -31.04
C ASN A 210 20.62 1.18 -29.80
N ARG A 211 21.26 1.84 -28.84
CA ARG A 211 20.57 2.42 -27.69
C ARG A 211 19.61 3.51 -28.16
N ILE A 212 18.37 3.48 -27.69
CA ILE A 212 17.41 4.55 -27.93
C ILE A 212 17.90 5.81 -27.20
N ARG A 213 18.08 6.89 -27.94
CA ARG A 213 18.49 8.18 -27.41
C ARG A 213 17.29 8.98 -26.92
N ARG A 214 16.21 9.05 -27.74
CA ARG A 214 15.02 9.83 -27.43
C ARG A 214 13.80 9.29 -28.14
N ILE A 215 12.65 9.32 -27.49
CA ILE A 215 11.35 8.98 -28.06
C ILE A 215 10.50 10.24 -28.24
N PHE A 216 9.57 10.18 -29.19
CA PHE A 216 8.64 11.26 -29.51
C PHE A 216 7.25 10.69 -29.74
N LEU A 217 6.24 11.48 -29.40
CA LEU A 217 4.86 11.25 -29.82
C LEU A 217 4.52 12.30 -30.90
N ILE A 218 4.06 11.84 -32.04
CA ILE A 218 3.72 12.69 -33.20
C ILE A 218 2.26 12.50 -33.61
N ASP A 219 1.70 13.49 -34.28
CA ASP A 219 0.28 13.58 -34.62
C ASP A 219 -0.17 12.66 -35.76
N ARG A 220 0.74 12.22 -36.61
CA ARG A 220 0.50 11.28 -37.71
C ARG A 220 1.77 10.48 -38.04
N PRO A 221 1.65 9.30 -38.66
CA PRO A 221 2.81 8.51 -39.06
C PRO A 221 3.72 9.28 -40.03
N LEU A 222 4.99 8.97 -40.01
CA LEU A 222 5.96 9.47 -41.00
C LEU A 222 5.85 8.66 -42.29
N ASP A 223 5.72 9.35 -43.39
CA ASP A 223 5.91 8.69 -44.68
C ASP A 223 7.41 8.48 -45.02
N GLY A 224 7.71 7.69 -46.09
CA GLY A 224 9.08 7.36 -46.42
C GLY A 224 9.93 8.55 -46.88
N GLN A 225 9.35 9.57 -47.52
CA GLN A 225 10.05 10.77 -47.96
C GLN A 225 10.35 11.71 -46.76
N GLU A 226 9.38 11.91 -45.92
CA GLU A 226 9.54 12.68 -44.67
C GLU A 226 10.65 12.07 -43.78
N ALA A 227 10.62 10.76 -43.59
CA ALA A 227 11.62 10.06 -42.78
C ALA A 227 13.02 10.23 -43.36
N SER A 228 13.20 10.01 -44.68
CA SER A 228 14.49 10.17 -45.33
C SER A 228 14.99 11.61 -45.29
N ALA A 229 14.09 12.61 -45.40
CA ALA A 229 14.44 14.01 -45.29
C ALA A 229 14.90 14.39 -43.87
N LEU A 230 14.22 13.83 -42.84
CA LEU A 230 14.61 14.04 -41.44
C LEU A 230 15.97 13.41 -41.14
N GLU A 231 16.23 12.17 -41.58
CA GLU A 231 17.51 11.50 -41.42
C GLU A 231 18.66 12.26 -42.11
N ALA A 232 18.45 12.72 -43.33
CA ALA A 232 19.42 13.53 -44.05
C ALA A 232 19.75 14.85 -43.36
N GLY A 233 18.79 15.41 -42.61
CA GLY A 233 18.97 16.65 -41.82
C GLY A 233 19.81 16.50 -40.53
N GLY A 234 20.08 15.24 -40.13
CA GLY A 234 20.80 14.90 -38.91
C GLY A 234 19.90 14.90 -37.64
N ALA A 235 20.33 14.18 -36.61
CA ALA A 235 19.55 13.86 -35.42
C ALA A 235 18.94 15.07 -34.69
N GLU A 236 19.67 16.17 -34.55
CA GLU A 236 19.18 17.36 -33.85
C GLU A 236 18.06 18.08 -34.60
N ARG A 237 18.17 18.20 -35.94
CA ARG A 237 17.11 18.78 -36.77
C ARG A 237 15.90 17.86 -36.84
N ALA A 238 16.12 16.55 -36.92
CA ALA A 238 15.06 15.56 -36.84
C ALA A 238 14.30 15.67 -35.50
N ALA A 239 15.00 15.76 -34.39
CA ALA A 239 14.42 15.93 -33.06
C ALA A 239 13.55 17.21 -32.98
N GLN A 240 14.04 18.34 -33.46
CA GLN A 240 13.29 19.60 -33.48
C GLN A 240 12.02 19.52 -34.33
N ALA A 241 12.11 18.87 -35.50
CA ALA A 241 10.96 18.68 -36.38
C ALA A 241 9.91 17.74 -35.78
N LEU A 242 10.33 16.68 -35.07
CA LEU A 242 9.44 15.76 -34.37
C LEU A 242 8.77 16.42 -33.16
N ASP A 243 9.49 17.24 -32.39
CA ASP A 243 8.91 18.03 -31.30
C ASP A 243 7.85 19.02 -31.79
N ALA A 244 8.05 19.63 -32.96
CA ALA A 244 7.06 20.53 -33.55
C ALA A 244 5.76 19.81 -33.99
N ARG A 245 5.78 18.48 -34.12
CA ARG A 245 4.63 17.63 -34.48
C ARG A 245 3.97 16.97 -33.29
N ARG A 246 4.26 17.43 -32.06
CA ARG A 246 3.68 16.87 -30.84
C ARG A 246 2.15 17.01 -30.85
N PRO A 247 1.39 15.92 -30.66
CA PRO A 247 -0.07 15.96 -30.64
C PRO A 247 -0.57 16.67 -29.36
N ARG A 248 -1.76 17.23 -29.41
CA ARG A 248 -2.43 17.82 -28.24
C ARG A 248 -3.11 16.72 -27.43
N LEU A 249 -2.34 16.01 -26.61
CA LEU A 249 -2.83 15.00 -25.70
C LEU A 249 -3.15 15.63 -24.35
N SER A 250 -4.05 14.99 -23.60
CA SER A 250 -4.31 15.31 -22.21
C SER A 250 -4.48 14.05 -21.37
N LEU A 251 -4.21 14.16 -20.09
CA LEU A 251 -4.41 13.07 -19.14
C LEU A 251 -5.90 12.70 -19.08
N ASN A 252 -6.21 11.39 -19.07
CA ASN A 252 -7.56 10.89 -18.85
C ASN A 252 -8.11 11.40 -17.51
N PRO A 253 -9.23 12.15 -17.49
CA PRO A 253 -9.78 12.74 -16.26
C PRO A 253 -10.13 11.69 -15.18
N ARG A 254 -10.56 10.48 -15.59
CA ARG A 254 -10.84 9.40 -14.63
C ARG A 254 -9.55 8.91 -13.97
N LEU A 255 -8.49 8.71 -14.76
CA LEU A 255 -7.19 8.32 -14.23
C LEU A 255 -6.61 9.42 -13.32
N ALA A 256 -6.78 10.70 -13.69
CA ALA A 256 -6.37 11.83 -12.83
C ALA A 256 -7.04 11.76 -11.45
N GLY A 257 -8.36 11.49 -11.41
CA GLY A 257 -9.10 11.30 -10.16
C GLY A 257 -8.59 10.10 -9.33
N LYS A 258 -8.24 9.00 -10.01
CA LYS A 258 -7.69 7.81 -9.35
C LYS A 258 -6.28 8.04 -8.82
N ILE A 259 -5.42 8.75 -9.55
CA ILE A 259 -4.09 9.16 -9.09
C ILE A 259 -4.20 10.05 -7.85
N ALA A 260 -5.13 11.01 -7.84
CA ALA A 260 -5.36 11.89 -6.70
C ALA A 260 -5.82 11.13 -5.44
N ALA A 261 -6.57 10.04 -5.62
CA ALA A 261 -7.08 9.20 -4.53
C ALA A 261 -6.16 8.01 -4.19
N ALA A 262 -5.08 7.78 -4.94
CA ALA A 262 -4.20 6.64 -4.76
C ALA A 262 -3.45 6.68 -3.43
N ASP A 263 -3.33 5.53 -2.79
CA ASP A 263 -2.43 5.30 -1.65
C ASP A 263 -1.06 4.82 -2.11
N VAL A 264 -1.03 4.08 -3.23
CA VAL A 264 0.20 3.59 -3.85
C VAL A 264 0.15 3.83 -5.35
N ILE A 265 1.22 4.36 -5.91
CA ILE A 265 1.45 4.47 -7.34
C ILE A 265 2.68 3.63 -7.67
N VAL A 266 2.55 2.73 -8.63
CA VAL A 266 3.62 1.82 -9.03
C VAL A 266 4.00 2.07 -10.49
N TYR A 267 5.24 2.43 -10.72
CA TYR A 267 5.86 2.42 -12.04
C TYR A 267 6.45 1.03 -12.25
N ALA A 268 5.78 0.22 -13.05
CA ALA A 268 6.13 -1.19 -13.20
C ALA A 268 7.39 -1.39 -14.05
N PRO A 269 8.05 -2.56 -13.92
CA PRO A 269 9.04 -2.99 -14.88
C PRO A 269 8.39 -3.42 -16.20
N GLY A 270 9.15 -3.42 -17.28
CA GLY A 270 8.70 -3.84 -18.61
C GLY A 270 9.47 -3.14 -19.71
N THR A 271 8.95 -3.17 -20.94
CA THR A 271 9.50 -2.41 -22.07
C THR A 271 9.36 -0.92 -21.79
N GLN A 272 10.49 -0.24 -21.66
CA GLN A 272 10.53 1.12 -21.15
C GLN A 272 10.16 2.15 -22.22
N HIS A 273 10.83 2.09 -23.37
CA HIS A 273 10.71 3.11 -24.42
C HIS A 273 9.45 2.93 -25.26
N SER A 274 9.00 1.70 -25.47
CA SER A 274 7.79 1.44 -26.26
C SER A 274 6.51 1.53 -25.42
N SER A 275 6.53 1.12 -24.16
CA SER A 275 5.29 1.00 -23.37
C SER A 275 5.19 1.97 -22.19
N LEU A 276 6.26 2.17 -21.41
CA LEU A 276 6.13 2.89 -20.13
C LEU A 276 6.44 4.40 -20.26
N PHE A 277 7.57 4.75 -20.84
CA PHE A 277 7.97 6.16 -21.02
C PHE A 277 6.98 6.99 -21.84
N PRO A 278 6.34 6.44 -22.90
CA PRO A 278 5.28 7.17 -23.60
C PRO A 278 4.11 7.57 -22.70
N SER A 279 3.75 6.72 -21.72
CA SER A 279 2.75 7.08 -20.70
C SER A 279 3.20 8.28 -19.86
N TYR A 280 4.48 8.30 -19.45
CA TYR A 280 5.04 9.36 -18.60
C TYR A 280 5.11 10.72 -19.30
N MET A 281 5.19 10.72 -20.62
CA MET A 281 5.17 11.94 -21.43
C MET A 281 3.78 12.59 -21.57
N THR A 282 2.73 11.98 -21.01
CA THR A 282 1.37 12.53 -21.09
C THR A 282 1.29 13.86 -20.32
N PRO A 283 0.91 14.98 -20.97
CA PRO A 283 0.77 16.27 -20.29
C PRO A 283 -0.21 16.22 -19.13
N GLY A 284 0.17 16.76 -17.98
CA GLY A 284 -0.61 16.76 -16.74
C GLY A 284 -0.45 15.51 -15.87
N LEU A 285 0.18 14.42 -16.37
CA LEU A 285 0.37 13.19 -15.58
C LEU A 285 1.27 13.44 -14.37
N ALA A 286 2.45 13.98 -14.59
CA ALA A 286 3.42 14.24 -13.54
C ALA A 286 2.89 15.26 -12.52
N ASP A 287 2.14 16.27 -12.97
CA ASP A 287 1.47 17.22 -12.08
C ASP A 287 0.42 16.54 -11.19
N ALA A 288 -0.40 15.64 -11.75
CA ALA A 288 -1.38 14.87 -10.99
C ALA A 288 -0.71 13.96 -9.93
N ILE A 289 0.40 13.30 -10.31
CA ILE A 289 1.19 12.47 -9.39
C ILE A 289 1.83 13.33 -8.29
N ALA A 290 2.43 14.46 -8.65
CA ALA A 290 3.09 15.37 -7.72
C ALA A 290 2.10 15.99 -6.72
N ALA A 291 0.87 16.27 -7.14
CA ALA A 291 -0.18 16.80 -6.28
C ALA A 291 -0.62 15.82 -5.18
N ASN A 292 -0.49 14.51 -5.40
CA ASN A 292 -0.77 13.52 -4.38
C ASN A 292 0.47 13.32 -3.46
N LEU A 293 0.54 14.12 -2.39
CA LEU A 293 1.64 14.07 -1.42
C LEU A 293 1.58 12.88 -0.46
N ARG A 294 0.47 12.16 -0.43
CA ARG A 294 0.24 11.05 0.53
C ARG A 294 0.62 9.70 -0.03
N ALA A 295 0.54 9.52 -1.34
CA ALA A 295 0.82 8.24 -1.98
C ALA A 295 2.28 7.81 -1.81
N ILE A 296 2.48 6.53 -1.54
CA ILE A 296 3.76 5.85 -1.74
C ILE A 296 3.93 5.64 -3.25
N LYS A 297 5.06 6.04 -3.81
CA LYS A 297 5.34 6.00 -5.25
C LYS A 297 6.57 5.14 -5.49
N LEU A 298 6.34 3.93 -6.02
CA LEU A 298 7.34 2.88 -6.19
C LEU A 298 7.78 2.81 -7.65
N LEU A 299 9.05 3.05 -7.94
CA LEU A 299 9.64 2.72 -9.23
C LEU A 299 10.39 1.41 -9.12
N VAL A 300 9.95 0.40 -9.88
CA VAL A 300 10.52 -0.95 -9.89
C VAL A 300 11.35 -1.09 -11.17
N THR A 301 12.67 -1.24 -11.02
CA THR A 301 13.58 -1.39 -12.18
C THR A 301 13.49 -2.80 -12.76
N ASN A 302 13.84 -2.94 -14.05
CA ASN A 302 13.92 -4.22 -14.71
C ASN A 302 14.99 -5.12 -14.04
N ILE A 303 14.74 -6.43 -13.98
CA ILE A 303 15.71 -7.43 -13.50
C ILE A 303 16.69 -7.79 -14.62
N GLN A 304 16.15 -8.10 -15.78
CA GLN A 304 16.94 -8.48 -16.97
C GLN A 304 16.89 -7.40 -18.04
N THR A 305 17.96 -7.33 -18.82
CA THR A 305 18.01 -6.46 -20.01
C THR A 305 17.13 -7.01 -21.12
N ASP A 306 16.54 -6.10 -21.87
CA ASP A 306 15.88 -6.37 -23.16
C ASP A 306 16.52 -5.53 -24.27
N ALA A 307 15.97 -5.60 -25.47
CA ALA A 307 16.50 -4.88 -26.63
C ALA A 307 16.52 -3.34 -26.43
N GLU A 308 15.50 -2.79 -25.75
CA GLU A 308 15.32 -1.35 -25.56
C GLU A 308 16.28 -0.74 -24.53
N ILE A 309 16.72 -1.55 -23.56
CA ILE A 309 17.55 -1.12 -22.43
C ILE A 309 18.93 -1.78 -22.42
N SER A 310 19.34 -2.37 -23.55
CA SER A 310 20.64 -3.01 -23.67
C SER A 310 21.78 -2.06 -23.27
N GLY A 311 22.64 -2.51 -22.36
CA GLY A 311 23.74 -1.76 -21.78
C GLY A 311 23.34 -0.58 -20.90
N SER A 312 22.09 -0.47 -20.49
CA SER A 312 21.63 0.49 -19.46
C SER A 312 21.76 -0.12 -18.07
N THR A 313 22.01 0.75 -17.08
CA THR A 313 21.98 0.39 -15.66
C THR A 313 20.62 0.72 -15.04
N ALA A 314 20.35 0.24 -13.82
CA ALA A 314 19.14 0.59 -13.11
C ALA A 314 19.06 2.11 -12.82
N VAL A 315 20.21 2.75 -12.54
CA VAL A 315 20.30 4.22 -12.39
C VAL A 315 19.93 4.92 -13.70
N ASP A 316 20.44 4.45 -14.86
CA ASP A 316 20.05 5.03 -16.16
C ASP A 316 18.54 4.93 -16.42
N LEU A 317 17.89 3.83 -16.00
CA LEU A 317 16.45 3.66 -16.12
C LEU A 317 15.67 4.64 -15.23
N ILE A 318 16.15 4.87 -14.01
CA ILE A 318 15.60 5.87 -13.08
C ILE A 318 15.70 7.27 -13.68
N ASP A 319 16.88 7.67 -14.15
CA ASP A 319 17.12 8.98 -14.74
C ASP A 319 16.25 9.22 -15.98
N ARG A 320 16.09 8.20 -16.83
CA ARG A 320 15.20 8.29 -17.98
C ARG A 320 13.74 8.39 -17.58
N ALA A 321 13.28 7.62 -16.61
CA ALA A 321 11.91 7.72 -16.11
C ALA A 321 11.62 9.14 -15.60
N LEU A 322 12.53 9.72 -14.80
CA LEU A 322 12.44 11.10 -14.33
C LEU A 322 12.48 12.13 -15.46
N HIS A 323 13.33 11.91 -16.46
CA HIS A 323 13.42 12.77 -17.64
C HIS A 323 12.08 12.82 -18.40
N TYR A 324 11.44 11.66 -18.65
CA TYR A 324 10.16 11.61 -19.35
C TYR A 324 9.00 12.10 -18.50
N LEU A 325 8.98 11.85 -17.19
CA LEU A 325 8.00 12.45 -16.27
C LEU A 325 8.10 13.97 -16.26
N ASN A 326 9.30 14.53 -16.41
CA ASN A 326 9.53 15.97 -16.55
C ASN A 326 9.38 16.48 -18.00
N LEU A 327 8.64 15.75 -18.84
CA LEU A 327 8.40 16.10 -20.24
C LEU A 327 9.69 16.40 -21.00
N GLN A 328 10.66 15.52 -20.87
CA GLN A 328 12.00 15.62 -21.49
C GLN A 328 12.78 16.87 -21.05
N GLY A 329 12.61 17.29 -19.79
CA GLY A 329 13.30 18.43 -19.21
C GLY A 329 12.56 19.76 -19.37
N GLU A 330 11.36 19.79 -19.97
CA GLU A 330 10.51 20.98 -20.02
C GLU A 330 9.96 21.40 -18.64
N ARG A 331 9.91 20.44 -17.71
CA ARG A 331 9.46 20.62 -16.33
C ARG A 331 10.62 20.36 -15.36
N ALA A 332 10.54 20.91 -14.18
CA ALA A 332 11.50 20.70 -13.09
C ALA A 332 10.77 20.34 -11.80
N ILE A 333 9.97 19.26 -11.85
CA ILE A 333 9.23 18.78 -10.68
C ILE A 333 10.22 18.04 -9.76
N PRO A 334 10.26 18.36 -8.46
CA PRO A 334 11.17 17.69 -7.52
C PRO A 334 10.94 16.17 -7.48
N THR A 335 12.02 15.41 -7.55
CA THR A 335 11.99 13.95 -7.59
C THR A 335 11.18 13.31 -6.46
N PRO A 336 11.28 13.74 -5.17
CA PRO A 336 10.56 13.07 -4.07
C PRO A 336 9.03 13.16 -4.16
N VAL A 337 8.47 14.12 -4.93
CA VAL A 337 7.02 14.18 -5.15
C VAL A 337 6.56 13.32 -6.33
N LEU A 338 7.49 12.84 -7.17
CA LEU A 338 7.22 11.90 -8.27
C LEU A 338 7.49 10.45 -7.88
N ILE A 339 8.55 10.19 -7.14
CA ILE A 339 8.98 8.84 -6.72
C ILE A 339 9.44 8.91 -5.27
N THR A 340 8.93 7.99 -4.44
CA THR A 340 9.31 7.88 -3.02
C THR A 340 10.26 6.72 -2.75
N HIS A 341 10.29 5.70 -3.63
CA HIS A 341 11.18 4.54 -3.48
C HIS A 341 11.60 4.01 -4.85
N TYR A 342 12.89 3.74 -4.98
CA TYR A 342 13.48 3.00 -6.10
C TYR A 342 13.75 1.57 -5.65
N LEU A 343 13.12 0.59 -6.28
CA LEU A 343 13.35 -0.82 -6.00
C LEU A 343 14.28 -1.38 -7.07
N MET A 344 15.54 -1.57 -6.71
CA MET A 344 16.62 -1.99 -7.61
C MET A 344 17.01 -3.43 -7.29
N ASN A 345 16.98 -4.31 -8.30
CA ASN A 345 17.31 -5.71 -8.09
C ASN A 345 18.81 -5.94 -8.03
N GLU A 346 19.25 -6.65 -6.99
CA GLU A 346 20.59 -7.21 -6.89
C GLU A 346 20.48 -8.74 -7.02
N PRO A 347 21.00 -9.35 -8.10
CA PRO A 347 20.84 -10.77 -8.30
C PRO A 347 21.60 -11.59 -7.25
N GLY A 348 20.97 -12.63 -6.72
CA GLY A 348 21.57 -13.50 -5.69
C GLY A 348 22.71 -14.40 -6.21
N ARG A 349 22.82 -14.58 -7.54
CA ARG A 349 23.90 -15.29 -8.20
C ARG A 349 24.28 -14.55 -9.48
N ALA A 350 25.57 -14.21 -9.59
CA ALA A 350 26.08 -13.41 -10.71
C ALA A 350 26.23 -14.17 -12.04
N GLU A 351 25.83 -15.44 -12.12
CA GLU A 351 26.15 -16.31 -13.25
C GLU A 351 24.96 -16.48 -14.20
N ALA A 352 25.17 -16.14 -15.45
CA ALA A 352 24.51 -16.60 -16.68
C ALA A 352 23.29 -15.86 -17.23
N ALA A 353 22.67 -14.89 -16.56
CA ALA A 353 21.56 -14.13 -17.17
C ALA A 353 21.97 -12.67 -17.47
N PRO A 354 21.42 -12.03 -18.50
CA PRO A 354 21.69 -10.64 -18.81
C PRO A 354 20.97 -9.71 -17.81
N TYR A 355 21.46 -9.67 -16.57
CA TYR A 355 20.91 -8.79 -15.55
C TYR A 355 21.19 -7.32 -15.84
N VAL A 356 20.26 -6.44 -15.44
CA VAL A 356 20.47 -5.00 -15.44
C VAL A 356 21.43 -4.67 -14.30
N PRO A 357 22.61 -4.09 -14.58
CA PRO A 357 23.53 -3.67 -13.53
C PRO A 357 22.94 -2.53 -12.70
N LEU A 358 23.30 -2.43 -11.42
CA LEU A 358 22.83 -1.32 -10.56
C LEU A 358 23.25 0.05 -11.09
N GLY A 359 24.49 0.18 -11.56
CA GLY A 359 25.09 1.46 -11.97
C GLY A 359 25.61 2.26 -10.78
N PRO A 360 25.92 3.56 -10.96
CA PRO A 360 26.48 4.42 -9.93
C PRO A 360 25.40 4.88 -8.93
N VAL A 361 25.01 4.00 -8.01
CA VAL A 361 23.94 4.25 -7.01
C VAL A 361 24.22 5.48 -6.15
N ASP A 362 25.48 5.80 -5.92
CA ASP A 362 25.96 6.99 -5.20
C ASP A 362 25.69 8.32 -5.94
N SER A 363 25.34 8.28 -7.22
CA SER A 363 24.87 9.45 -7.97
C SER A 363 23.43 9.84 -7.66
N ILE A 364 22.65 8.97 -7.01
CA ILE A 364 21.28 9.26 -6.60
C ILE A 364 21.32 10.27 -5.44
N GLU A 365 20.73 11.43 -5.64
CA GLU A 365 20.77 12.56 -4.70
C GLU A 365 20.30 12.19 -3.29
N ASP A 366 19.23 11.38 -3.17
CA ASP A 366 18.69 10.95 -1.89
C ASP A 366 18.74 9.42 -1.71
N PRO A 367 19.78 8.92 -0.99
CA PRO A 367 19.94 7.49 -0.76
C PRO A 367 18.80 6.88 0.07
N ARG A 368 17.99 7.68 0.77
CA ARG A 368 16.83 7.19 1.53
C ARG A 368 15.74 6.62 0.62
N LEU A 369 15.70 7.04 -0.63
CA LEU A 369 14.74 6.54 -1.63
C LEU A 369 15.13 5.16 -2.18
N VAL A 370 16.40 4.77 -2.05
CA VAL A 370 16.93 3.54 -2.65
C VAL A 370 16.64 2.32 -1.78
N ARG A 371 16.15 1.26 -2.42
CA ARG A 371 15.95 -0.07 -1.84
C ARG A 371 16.58 -1.09 -2.76
N ILE A 372 17.76 -1.58 -2.40
CA ILE A 372 18.48 -2.64 -3.11
C ILE A 372 18.18 -3.96 -2.43
N GLY A 373 17.82 -4.96 -3.20
CA GLY A 373 17.54 -6.30 -2.69
C GLY A 373 17.31 -7.30 -3.81
N ASN A 374 17.25 -8.59 -3.46
CA ASN A 374 16.87 -9.61 -4.41
C ASN A 374 15.34 -9.62 -4.55
N TYR A 375 14.86 -9.02 -5.62
CA TYR A 375 13.44 -8.95 -5.99
C TYR A 375 13.06 -9.98 -7.06
N GLU A 376 13.96 -10.90 -7.41
CA GLU A 376 13.71 -11.93 -8.41
C GLU A 376 13.04 -13.17 -7.81
N ASP A 377 12.09 -13.75 -8.53
CA ASP A 377 11.49 -15.06 -8.24
C ASP A 377 12.42 -16.18 -8.74
N GLY A 378 13.18 -16.72 -7.80
CA GLY A 378 14.19 -17.73 -8.09
C GLY A 378 15.32 -17.19 -8.98
N VAL A 379 15.40 -17.67 -10.23
CA VAL A 379 16.32 -17.25 -11.30
C VAL A 379 15.57 -17.10 -12.62
N SER A 380 14.33 -16.67 -12.55
CA SER A 380 13.41 -16.66 -13.68
C SER A 380 13.45 -15.35 -14.51
N GLY A 381 14.15 -14.32 -14.05
CA GLY A 381 14.10 -12.97 -14.60
C GLY A 381 12.79 -12.23 -14.29
N ARG A 382 11.90 -12.82 -13.50
CA ARG A 382 10.60 -12.24 -13.12
C ARG A 382 10.66 -11.72 -11.68
N HIS A 383 9.89 -10.68 -11.41
CA HIS A 383 9.80 -10.13 -10.07
C HIS A 383 9.02 -11.05 -9.13
N ASP A 384 9.56 -11.26 -7.92
CA ASP A 384 8.85 -11.78 -6.77
C ASP A 384 7.91 -10.68 -6.25
N ALA A 385 6.67 -10.69 -6.74
CA ALA A 385 5.71 -9.65 -6.45
C ALA A 385 5.43 -9.46 -4.93
N PRO A 386 5.33 -10.51 -4.10
CA PRO A 386 5.30 -10.38 -2.66
C PRO A 386 6.47 -9.56 -2.10
N ARG A 387 7.72 -9.87 -2.45
CA ARG A 387 8.89 -9.11 -1.96
C ARG A 387 8.88 -7.65 -2.37
N VAL A 388 8.37 -7.35 -3.57
CA VAL A 388 8.26 -5.98 -4.09
C VAL A 388 7.17 -5.20 -3.36
N LEU A 389 5.98 -5.78 -3.14
CA LEU A 389 4.77 -5.05 -2.79
C LEU A 389 4.36 -5.19 -1.32
N GLU A 390 4.48 -6.39 -0.72
CA GLU A 390 3.94 -6.64 0.62
C GLU A 390 4.51 -5.73 1.72
N PRO A 391 5.81 -5.37 1.73
CA PRO A 391 6.32 -4.47 2.77
C PRO A 391 5.58 -3.13 2.84
N PHE A 392 5.09 -2.64 1.70
CA PHE A 392 4.34 -1.38 1.61
C PHE A 392 2.84 -1.59 1.84
N LEU A 393 2.26 -2.61 1.20
CA LEU A 393 0.82 -2.89 1.32
C LEU A 393 0.44 -3.30 2.74
N ASP A 394 1.23 -4.14 3.39
CA ASP A 394 0.96 -4.60 4.75
C ASP A 394 1.03 -3.46 5.76
N ALA A 395 2.01 -2.56 5.60
CA ALA A 395 2.11 -1.37 6.43
C ALA A 395 0.87 -0.48 6.29
N LEU A 396 0.45 -0.18 5.05
CA LEU A 396 -0.71 0.66 4.78
C LEU A 396 -2.03 0.01 5.19
N LEU A 397 -2.19 -1.30 4.98
CA LEU A 397 -3.38 -2.05 5.40
C LEU A 397 -3.47 -2.10 6.94
N ALA A 398 -2.34 -2.27 7.62
CA ALA A 398 -2.27 -2.21 9.07
C ALA A 398 -2.69 -0.83 9.59
N GLU A 399 -2.30 0.27 8.93
CA GLU A 399 -2.73 1.63 9.27
C GLU A 399 -4.24 1.87 9.07
N ARG A 400 -4.87 1.16 8.16
CA ARG A 400 -6.30 1.27 7.88
C ARG A 400 -7.17 0.44 8.81
N ARG A 401 -6.58 -0.52 9.52
CA ARG A 401 -7.28 -1.28 10.51
C ARG A 401 -7.65 -0.37 11.68
N THR A 402 -8.92 -0.35 12.04
CA THR A 402 -9.36 0.32 13.27
C THR A 402 -8.89 -0.52 14.45
N GLU A 403 -7.88 -0.06 15.17
CA GLU A 403 -7.38 -0.70 16.38
C GLU A 403 -8.43 -0.63 17.49
N ARG A 404 -8.38 -1.58 18.42
CA ARG A 404 -9.36 -1.72 19.49
C ARG A 404 -8.67 -1.63 20.85
N MET A 405 -9.24 -0.81 21.75
CA MET A 405 -8.71 -0.64 23.10
C MET A 405 -9.76 -1.04 24.16
N ALA A 406 -9.35 -1.91 25.06
CA ALA A 406 -10.09 -2.19 26.28
C ALA A 406 -9.58 -1.28 27.41
N VAL A 407 -10.46 -0.51 28.03
CA VAL A 407 -10.15 0.35 29.17
C VAL A 407 -10.75 -0.25 30.42
N LEU A 408 -9.95 -0.52 31.45
CA LEU A 408 -10.42 -0.91 32.77
C LEU A 408 -10.43 0.32 33.72
N LEU A 409 -11.62 0.74 34.13
CA LEU A 409 -11.79 1.71 35.19
C LEU A 409 -11.92 0.97 36.53
N HIS A 410 -10.98 1.21 37.45
CA HIS A 410 -10.95 0.57 38.76
C HIS A 410 -10.91 1.59 39.90
N ASP A 411 -11.12 1.15 41.13
CA ASP A 411 -11.08 1.96 42.36
C ASP A 411 -12.00 3.21 42.35
N ALA A 412 -13.12 3.13 41.63
CA ALA A 412 -14.02 4.27 41.47
C ALA A 412 -14.70 4.71 42.80
N GLY A 413 -15.04 3.77 43.66
CA GLY A 413 -15.74 4.00 44.93
C GLY A 413 -17.18 4.49 44.80
N SER A 414 -17.61 5.01 43.66
CA SER A 414 -18.99 5.38 43.34
C SER A 414 -19.26 5.49 41.86
N MET A 415 -20.50 5.26 41.43
CA MET A 415 -20.92 5.39 40.04
C MET A 415 -20.74 6.83 39.52
N ASN A 416 -20.93 7.84 40.35
CA ASN A 416 -20.74 9.25 39.94
C ASN A 416 -19.30 9.52 39.49
N LYS A 417 -18.30 8.91 40.10
CA LYS A 417 -16.90 9.07 39.73
C LYS A 417 -16.62 8.36 38.37
N VAL A 418 -17.23 7.20 38.14
CA VAL A 418 -17.19 6.54 36.83
C VAL A 418 -17.76 7.46 35.74
N VAL A 419 -18.99 7.97 35.98
CA VAL A 419 -19.64 8.88 35.03
C VAL A 419 -18.78 10.12 34.77
N GLN A 420 -18.17 10.71 35.80
CA GLN A 420 -17.27 11.85 35.63
C GLN A 420 -16.07 11.51 34.76
N THR A 421 -15.42 10.37 34.99
CA THR A 421 -14.29 9.90 34.15
C THR A 421 -14.73 9.70 32.71
N LEU A 422 -15.89 9.07 32.46
CA LEU A 422 -16.42 8.86 31.10
C LEU A 422 -16.69 10.19 30.38
N LEU A 423 -17.25 11.18 31.09
CA LEU A 423 -17.48 12.51 30.53
C LEU A 423 -16.17 13.25 30.21
N GLU A 424 -15.14 13.09 31.04
CA GLU A 424 -13.82 13.67 30.83
C GLU A 424 -13.15 13.00 29.62
N MET A 425 -13.29 11.68 29.39
CA MET A 425 -12.83 11.00 28.16
C MET A 425 -13.49 11.58 26.90
N VAL A 426 -14.81 11.84 26.96
CA VAL A 426 -15.52 12.47 25.83
C VAL A 426 -15.02 13.89 25.60
N ARG A 427 -14.86 14.70 26.65
CA ARG A 427 -14.32 16.08 26.55
C ARG A 427 -12.90 16.09 26.00
N GLY A 428 -12.08 15.10 26.36
CA GLY A 428 -10.74 14.90 25.82
C GLY A 428 -10.71 14.49 24.34
N GLY A 429 -11.87 14.16 23.76
CA GLY A 429 -11.99 13.83 22.34
C GLY A 429 -11.58 12.40 21.99
N ILE A 430 -11.87 11.43 22.86
CA ILE A 430 -11.58 10.01 22.63
C ILE A 430 -12.14 9.50 21.30
N GLU A 431 -13.28 10.04 20.86
CA GLU A 431 -13.94 9.70 19.59
C GLU A 431 -13.17 10.19 18.35
N ARG A 432 -12.20 11.09 18.52
CA ARG A 432 -11.36 11.59 17.42
C ARG A 432 -10.17 10.70 17.13
N LEU A 433 -9.88 9.77 18.03
CA LEU A 433 -8.78 8.82 17.84
C LEU A 433 -9.20 7.74 16.82
N PRO A 434 -8.27 7.24 16.00
CA PRO A 434 -8.52 6.13 15.07
C PRO A 434 -8.62 4.80 15.83
N LEU A 435 -9.49 4.74 16.86
CA LEU A 435 -9.51 3.70 17.88
C LEU A 435 -10.93 3.37 18.27
N GLN A 436 -11.30 2.10 18.28
CA GLN A 436 -12.55 1.64 18.85
C GLN A 436 -12.35 1.32 20.32
N VAL A 437 -12.99 2.10 21.21
CA VAL A 437 -12.83 1.97 22.65
C VAL A 437 -13.99 1.18 23.26
N SER A 438 -13.67 0.26 24.16
CA SER A 438 -14.63 -0.42 25.05
C SER A 438 -14.20 -0.23 26.50
N VAL A 439 -15.06 0.35 27.32
CA VAL A 439 -14.78 0.64 28.72
C VAL A 439 -15.42 -0.42 29.60
N PHE A 440 -14.63 -0.96 30.52
CA PHE A 440 -15.04 -1.92 31.53
C PHE A 440 -14.90 -1.26 32.91
N CYS A 441 -15.99 -1.18 33.64
CA CYS A 441 -16.02 -0.55 34.95
C CYS A 441 -16.05 -1.61 36.05
N LEU A 442 -15.02 -1.62 36.89
CA LEU A 442 -14.95 -2.47 38.08
C LEU A 442 -15.69 -1.80 39.24
N ILE A 443 -17.00 -1.95 39.25
CA ILE A 443 -17.91 -1.38 40.26
C ILE A 443 -19.20 -2.19 40.32
N ASP A 444 -19.79 -2.26 41.53
CA ASP A 444 -21.12 -2.84 41.70
C ASP A 444 -22.20 -1.91 41.16
N GLY A 445 -23.20 -2.51 40.50
CA GLY A 445 -24.31 -1.80 39.89
C GLY A 445 -24.17 -1.68 38.34
N SER A 446 -25.14 -1.01 37.75
CA SER A 446 -25.19 -0.79 36.29
C SER A 446 -25.30 0.68 35.96
N LEU A 447 -24.68 1.08 34.87
CA LEU A 447 -24.85 2.41 34.30
C LEU A 447 -26.26 2.55 33.72
N ASP A 448 -26.85 3.75 33.81
CA ASP A 448 -28.12 4.04 33.16
C ASP A 448 -27.99 3.76 31.64
N PRO A 449 -28.85 2.86 31.07
CA PRO A 449 -28.80 2.50 29.66
C PRO A 449 -28.98 3.71 28.72
N ALA A 450 -29.82 4.67 29.09
CA ALA A 450 -30.05 5.88 28.30
C ALA A 450 -28.81 6.80 28.28
N PHE A 451 -28.07 6.85 29.35
CA PHE A 451 -26.78 7.56 29.39
C PHE A 451 -25.72 6.80 28.62
N ALA A 452 -25.60 5.50 28.82
CA ALA A 452 -24.60 4.66 28.12
C ALA A 452 -24.75 4.72 26.59
N ALA A 453 -25.99 4.77 26.09
CA ALA A 453 -26.28 4.87 24.65
C ALA A 453 -25.84 6.22 24.01
N ARG A 454 -25.56 7.25 24.79
CA ARG A 454 -25.08 8.56 24.31
C ARG A 454 -23.56 8.64 24.22
N LEU A 455 -22.84 7.66 24.78
CA LEU A 455 -21.39 7.67 24.77
C LEU A 455 -20.86 7.18 23.39
N PRO A 456 -19.76 7.74 22.89
CA PRO A 456 -19.17 7.33 21.61
C PRO A 456 -18.41 5.99 21.69
N PHE A 457 -18.50 5.29 22.80
CA PHE A 457 -17.85 4.01 23.07
C PHE A 457 -18.75 3.09 23.90
N THR A 458 -18.47 1.79 23.88
CA THR A 458 -19.25 0.84 24.70
C THR A 458 -18.79 0.85 26.16
N VAL A 459 -19.74 0.75 27.09
CA VAL A 459 -19.45 0.65 28.53
C VAL A 459 -20.12 -0.59 29.11
N ARG A 460 -19.37 -1.36 29.90
CA ARG A 460 -19.85 -2.56 30.62
C ARG A 460 -19.34 -2.56 32.05
N THR A 461 -20.12 -3.03 32.98
CA THR A 461 -19.67 -3.33 34.35
C THR A 461 -19.12 -4.76 34.41
N VAL A 462 -18.06 -4.95 35.20
CA VAL A 462 -17.44 -6.27 35.41
C VAL A 462 -17.24 -6.52 36.89
N PRO A 463 -17.47 -7.77 37.39
CA PRO A 463 -17.40 -8.07 38.82
C PRO A 463 -15.96 -8.16 39.35
N GLY A 464 -14.97 -8.26 38.51
CA GLY A 464 -13.57 -8.42 38.92
C GLY A 464 -12.58 -8.34 37.75
N ALA A 465 -11.29 -8.24 38.10
CA ALA A 465 -10.22 -8.18 37.12
C ALA A 465 -10.15 -9.42 36.23
N ALA A 466 -10.44 -10.60 36.74
CA ALA A 466 -10.48 -11.84 35.94
C ALA A 466 -11.54 -11.78 34.83
N ALA A 467 -12.76 -11.32 35.18
CA ALA A 467 -13.84 -11.16 34.20
C ALA A 467 -13.48 -10.11 33.12
N PHE A 468 -12.75 -9.07 33.49
CA PHE A 468 -12.21 -8.12 32.51
C PHE A 468 -11.21 -8.79 31.56
N VAL A 469 -10.25 -9.56 32.10
CA VAL A 469 -9.23 -10.25 31.29
C VAL A 469 -9.89 -11.21 30.30
N ASP A 470 -10.89 -11.98 30.73
CA ASP A 470 -11.63 -12.91 29.88
C ASP A 470 -12.41 -12.15 28.78
N ALA A 471 -13.10 -11.07 29.15
CA ALA A 471 -13.82 -10.23 28.19
C ALA A 471 -12.87 -9.53 27.19
N ALA A 472 -11.72 -9.09 27.67
CA ALA A 472 -10.70 -8.46 26.83
C ALA A 472 -10.04 -9.45 25.84
N ARG A 473 -9.79 -10.69 26.27
CA ARG A 473 -9.30 -11.77 25.39
C ARG A 473 -10.34 -12.14 24.34
N ALA A 474 -11.59 -12.35 24.75
CA ALA A 474 -12.68 -12.68 23.83
C ALA A 474 -12.97 -11.55 22.83
N GLY A 475 -12.69 -10.30 23.21
CA GLY A 475 -12.94 -9.12 22.42
C GLY A 475 -11.88 -8.81 21.37
N ASP A 476 -10.75 -9.54 21.32
CA ASP A 476 -9.64 -9.33 20.37
C ASP A 476 -9.17 -7.86 20.32
N PHE A 477 -8.78 -7.31 21.45
CA PHE A 477 -8.27 -5.95 21.57
C PHE A 477 -6.76 -5.87 21.26
N ASP A 478 -6.33 -4.76 20.67
CA ASP A 478 -4.94 -4.46 20.39
C ASP A 478 -4.23 -3.84 21.59
N TYR A 479 -4.98 -3.06 22.38
CA TYR A 479 -4.46 -2.36 23.55
C TYR A 479 -5.35 -2.56 24.79
N VAL A 480 -4.71 -2.47 25.95
CA VAL A 480 -5.35 -2.42 27.27
C VAL A 480 -4.90 -1.16 28.00
N ALA A 481 -5.84 -0.38 28.48
CA ALA A 481 -5.56 0.74 29.36
C ALA A 481 -6.14 0.48 30.76
N LEU A 482 -5.39 0.84 31.78
CA LEU A 482 -5.76 0.73 33.18
C LEU A 482 -5.82 2.13 33.76
N PHE A 483 -6.92 2.48 34.37
CA PHE A 483 -7.18 3.83 34.88
C PHE A 483 -7.90 3.81 36.21
N GLU A 484 -7.33 4.48 37.20
CA GLU A 484 -7.96 4.66 38.50
C GLU A 484 -9.02 5.76 38.45
N SER A 485 -10.29 5.39 38.60
CA SER A 485 -11.43 6.29 38.52
C SER A 485 -11.82 6.82 39.91
N SER A 486 -10.85 7.06 40.81
CA SER A 486 -11.07 7.55 42.19
C SER A 486 -11.49 9.03 42.25
N GLY A 487 -11.37 9.75 41.13
CA GLY A 487 -11.54 11.19 41.03
C GLY A 487 -10.26 12.00 41.31
N MET A 488 -9.12 11.31 41.51
CA MET A 488 -7.82 11.95 41.68
C MET A 488 -7.09 12.15 40.36
N TYR A 489 -7.42 11.38 39.34
CA TYR A 489 -6.88 11.50 37.96
C TYR A 489 -7.95 12.05 37.03
N ARG A 490 -7.53 12.68 35.94
CA ARG A 490 -8.41 13.22 34.90
C ARG A 490 -8.60 12.25 33.76
N GLY A 491 -9.85 12.04 33.32
CA GLY A 491 -10.15 11.17 32.18
C GLY A 491 -9.55 11.64 30.89
N GLU A 492 -9.25 12.94 30.74
CA GLU A 492 -8.52 13.50 29.59
C GLU A 492 -7.09 12.94 29.48
N ASP A 493 -6.43 12.63 30.60
CA ASP A 493 -5.08 12.03 30.58
C ASP A 493 -5.09 10.66 29.90
N LEU A 494 -6.17 9.87 30.09
CA LEU A 494 -6.34 8.60 29.41
C LEU A 494 -6.40 8.77 27.89
N VAL A 495 -7.06 9.83 27.40
CA VAL A 495 -7.12 10.15 25.96
C VAL A 495 -5.73 10.49 25.43
N ALA A 496 -4.95 11.25 26.18
CA ALA A 496 -3.56 11.57 25.83
C ALA A 496 -2.69 10.31 25.75
N LEU A 497 -2.80 9.40 26.74
CA LEU A 497 -2.08 8.12 26.72
C LEU A 497 -2.47 7.27 25.49
N ALA A 498 -3.77 7.15 25.23
CA ALA A 498 -4.29 6.40 24.09
C ALA A 498 -3.78 6.98 22.75
N SER A 499 -3.79 8.29 22.58
CA SER A 499 -3.29 8.97 21.39
C SER A 499 -1.81 8.69 21.15
N HIS A 500 -0.96 8.84 22.16
CA HIS A 500 0.48 8.58 22.01
C HIS A 500 0.79 7.11 21.79
N LEU A 501 0.03 6.20 22.38
CA LEU A 501 0.21 4.76 22.18
C LEU A 501 -0.07 4.35 20.72
N THR A 502 -1.18 4.84 20.17
CA THR A 502 -1.63 4.47 18.81
C THR A 502 -0.86 5.21 17.73
N VAL A 503 -0.80 6.54 17.78
CA VAL A 503 -0.10 7.38 16.79
C VAL A 503 1.42 7.16 16.84
N GLY A 504 2.00 7.06 18.05
CA GLY A 504 3.42 6.80 18.27
C GLY A 504 3.82 5.34 18.03
N ARG A 505 2.86 4.43 17.82
CA ARG A 505 3.09 2.96 17.67
C ARG A 505 3.95 2.38 18.78
N LEU A 506 3.77 2.88 19.98
CA LEU A 506 4.52 2.48 21.15
C LEU A 506 4.04 1.13 21.70
N ASP A 507 4.88 0.48 22.49
CA ASP A 507 4.50 -0.73 23.21
C ASP A 507 3.74 -0.41 24.49
N ALA A 508 4.09 0.71 25.14
CA ALA A 508 3.43 1.17 26.35
C ALA A 508 3.52 2.69 26.51
N VAL A 509 2.50 3.27 27.10
CA VAL A 509 2.51 4.65 27.61
C VAL A 509 2.16 4.64 29.07
N TRP A 510 3.00 5.28 29.88
CA TRP A 510 2.94 5.28 31.33
C TRP A 510 2.66 6.68 31.85
N GLY A 511 1.56 6.88 32.55
CA GLY A 511 1.25 8.16 33.17
C GLY A 511 2.18 8.41 34.37
N SER A 512 2.79 9.57 34.44
CA SER A 512 3.67 9.95 35.54
C SER A 512 3.19 11.22 36.24
N ARG A 513 3.13 11.16 37.55
CA ARG A 513 2.85 12.31 38.44
C ARG A 513 4.15 13.04 38.82
N ARG A 514 5.30 12.65 38.27
CA ARG A 514 6.62 12.94 38.84
C ARG A 514 7.67 13.22 37.79
N LEU A 515 7.27 13.78 36.68
CA LEU A 515 8.21 14.11 35.58
C LEU A 515 9.04 15.35 35.86
N SER A 516 8.56 16.28 36.68
CA SER A 516 9.31 17.44 37.15
C SER A 516 9.54 17.41 38.63
N VAL A 517 10.62 18.09 39.10
CA VAL A 517 10.90 18.25 40.55
C VAL A 517 9.75 18.97 41.25
N ARG A 518 9.10 19.91 40.58
CA ARG A 518 7.95 20.64 41.06
C ARG A 518 6.76 19.71 41.32
N ASP A 519 6.44 18.84 40.33
CA ASP A 519 5.33 17.88 40.45
C ASP A 519 5.57 16.90 41.60
N ILE A 520 6.82 16.45 41.78
CA ILE A 520 7.23 15.60 42.89
C ILE A 520 6.94 16.32 44.20
N HIS A 521 7.38 17.56 44.33
CA HIS A 521 7.25 18.33 45.55
C HIS A 521 5.78 18.59 45.92
N GLU A 522 4.98 19.03 44.95
CA GLU A 522 3.54 19.29 45.14
C GLU A 522 2.78 18.00 45.50
N SER A 523 3.04 16.89 44.79
CA SER A 523 2.42 15.60 45.07
C SER A 523 2.70 15.10 46.50
N TYR A 524 3.92 15.29 47.01
CA TYR A 524 4.25 14.90 48.38
C TYR A 524 3.77 15.86 49.43
N ARG A 525 3.82 17.16 49.20
CA ARG A 525 3.31 18.18 50.11
C ARG A 525 1.84 17.95 50.42
N LEU A 526 1.01 17.75 49.42
CA LEU A 526 -0.41 17.54 49.60
C LEU A 526 -0.76 16.19 50.26
N ARG A 527 0.06 15.15 50.05
CA ARG A 527 -0.15 13.81 50.62
C ARG A 527 0.25 13.70 52.10
N TYR A 528 1.30 14.39 52.50
CA TYR A 528 1.97 14.17 53.77
C TYR A 528 2.05 15.43 54.61
N GLU A 529 1.17 16.41 54.39
CA GLU A 529 1.13 17.70 55.09
C GLU A 529 1.17 17.54 56.62
N LYS A 530 0.55 16.48 57.17
CA LYS A 530 0.50 16.18 58.59
C LYS A 530 1.60 15.23 59.13
N ASN A 531 2.43 14.64 58.25
CA ASN A 531 3.45 13.68 58.66
C ASN A 531 4.68 13.70 57.73
N VAL A 532 5.55 14.64 57.97
CA VAL A 532 6.75 14.91 57.18
C VAL A 532 7.72 13.72 57.14
N VAL A 533 7.83 12.98 58.27
CA VAL A 533 8.73 11.81 58.33
C VAL A 533 8.26 10.68 57.41
N LEU A 534 6.97 10.40 57.45
CA LEU A 534 6.39 9.39 56.55
C LEU A 534 6.47 9.83 55.07
N GLY A 535 6.34 11.14 54.84
CA GLY A 535 6.56 11.73 53.52
C GLY A 535 7.96 11.51 52.99
N ALA A 536 8.96 11.76 53.82
CA ALA A 536 10.37 11.56 53.49
C ALA A 536 10.70 10.07 53.19
N ILE A 537 10.19 9.15 54.00
CA ILE A 537 10.36 7.68 53.78
C ILE A 537 9.69 7.25 52.49
N SER A 538 8.49 7.70 52.23
CA SER A 538 7.76 7.36 51.00
C SER A 538 8.45 7.95 49.75
N TYR A 539 8.97 9.16 49.86
CA TYR A 539 9.78 9.81 48.83
C TYR A 539 11.04 8.98 48.50
N ALA A 540 11.85 8.67 49.52
CA ALA A 540 13.05 7.86 49.36
C ALA A 540 12.74 6.47 48.80
N GLY A 541 11.68 5.81 49.30
CA GLY A 541 11.26 4.49 48.82
C GLY A 541 10.87 4.49 47.34
N SER A 542 10.18 5.52 46.91
CA SER A 542 9.78 5.60 45.46
C SER A 542 10.94 5.87 44.52
N HIS A 543 11.93 6.66 44.97
CA HIS A 543 13.19 6.83 44.20
C HIS A 543 14.04 5.57 44.18
N LEU A 544 14.02 4.79 45.28
CA LEU A 544 14.71 3.51 45.33
C LEU A 544 14.18 2.54 44.26
N LEU A 545 12.84 2.48 44.06
CA LEU A 545 12.25 1.66 43.01
C LEU A 545 12.68 2.15 41.59
N SER A 546 12.67 3.46 41.36
CA SER A 546 13.13 4.05 40.10
C SER A 546 14.61 3.77 39.82
N LEU A 547 15.43 3.86 40.87
CA LEU A 547 16.87 3.51 40.79
C LEU A 547 17.09 2.01 40.54
N ALA A 548 16.26 1.13 41.12
CA ALA A 548 16.34 -0.29 40.86
C ALA A 548 16.07 -0.60 39.39
N TYR A 549 15.13 0.05 38.74
CA TYR A 549 14.93 -0.08 37.30
C TYR A 549 16.14 0.44 36.50
N LEU A 550 16.71 1.57 36.89
CA LEU A 550 17.90 2.09 36.23
C LEU A 550 19.07 1.08 36.32
N LEU A 551 19.34 0.55 37.49
CA LEU A 551 20.47 -0.36 37.72
C LEU A 551 20.27 -1.75 37.08
N LEU A 552 19.05 -2.31 37.16
CA LEU A 552 18.79 -3.66 36.70
C LEU A 552 18.38 -3.73 35.22
N TYR A 553 17.77 -2.68 34.66
CA TYR A 553 17.21 -2.68 33.30
C TYR A 553 17.78 -1.58 32.40
N GLY A 554 18.64 -0.69 32.96
CA GLY A 554 19.26 0.40 32.21
C GLY A 554 18.32 1.56 31.91
N ARG A 555 17.15 1.64 32.56
CA ARG A 555 16.18 2.69 32.30
C ARG A 555 15.54 3.21 33.59
N TYR A 556 15.63 4.52 33.79
CA TYR A 556 14.95 5.21 34.89
C TYR A 556 13.45 5.33 34.54
N ILE A 557 12.59 4.90 35.45
CA ILE A 557 11.13 5.07 35.35
C ILE A 557 10.71 6.04 36.47
N SER A 558 10.14 7.15 36.07
CA SER A 558 9.86 8.26 37.02
C SER A 558 8.76 7.93 38.03
N ASP A 559 7.69 7.22 37.61
CA ASP A 559 6.55 6.85 38.45
C ASP A 559 6.19 5.36 38.30
N THR A 560 6.89 4.52 39.06
CA THR A 560 6.69 3.05 39.02
C THR A 560 5.39 2.61 39.70
N LEU A 561 4.68 3.52 40.39
CA LEU A 561 3.45 3.27 41.13
C LEU A 561 2.23 3.98 40.51
N SER A 562 2.34 4.41 39.26
CA SER A 562 1.23 5.07 38.56
C SER A 562 0.02 4.15 38.43
N ALA A 563 -1.16 4.68 38.62
CA ALA A 563 -2.43 3.98 38.38
C ALA A 563 -3.01 4.21 37.00
N VAL A 564 -2.28 4.93 36.13
CA VAL A 564 -2.72 5.28 34.78
C VAL A 564 -1.67 4.78 33.76
N ARG A 565 -2.05 3.83 32.94
CA ARG A 565 -1.16 3.25 31.96
C ARG A 565 -1.94 2.63 30.81
N ALA A 566 -1.33 2.60 29.62
CA ALA A 566 -1.86 1.93 28.44
C ALA A 566 -0.74 1.12 27.80
N VAL A 567 -1.03 -0.14 27.44
CA VAL A 567 -0.05 -1.10 26.92
C VAL A 567 -0.67 -1.95 25.83
N ARG A 568 0.13 -2.66 25.06
CA ARG A 568 -0.38 -3.67 24.13
C ARG A 568 -1.12 -4.76 24.88
N ALA A 569 -2.26 -5.21 24.32
CA ALA A 569 -3.10 -6.24 24.95
C ALA A 569 -2.33 -7.55 25.19
N ALA A 570 -1.45 -7.94 24.24
CA ALA A 570 -0.62 -9.13 24.39
C ALA A 570 0.26 -9.10 25.65
N ASP A 571 0.78 -7.94 26.06
CA ASP A 571 1.60 -7.79 27.26
C ASP A 571 0.80 -7.85 28.54
N ALA A 572 -0.40 -7.26 28.53
CA ALA A 572 -1.25 -7.23 29.72
C ALA A 572 -2.00 -8.54 29.94
N LEU A 573 -2.58 -9.12 28.88
CA LEU A 573 -3.51 -10.24 28.98
C LEU A 573 -2.82 -11.61 29.08
N ASN A 574 -1.63 -11.76 28.45
CA ASN A 574 -0.90 -13.03 28.45
C ASN A 574 0.02 -13.20 29.67
N ALA A 575 0.13 -12.18 30.50
CA ALA A 575 1.09 -12.15 31.60
C ALA A 575 0.72 -12.99 32.83
N GLY A 576 -0.52 -13.52 32.91
CA GLY A 576 -0.99 -14.22 34.10
C GLY A 576 -1.03 -13.36 35.38
N ILE A 577 -1.05 -12.03 35.21
CA ILE A 577 -1.00 -11.02 36.27
C ILE A 577 -2.41 -10.56 36.58
N ASP A 578 -2.78 -10.49 37.88
CA ASP A 578 -3.94 -9.69 38.27
C ASP A 578 -3.63 -8.20 38.06
N LEU A 579 -4.25 -7.63 37.06
CA LEU A 579 -4.01 -6.23 36.65
C LEU A 579 -4.42 -5.18 37.69
N THR A 580 -5.18 -5.60 38.69
CA THR A 580 -5.59 -4.77 39.85
C THR A 580 -4.71 -4.98 41.07
N ASP A 581 -3.83 -5.96 41.06
CA ASP A 581 -2.86 -6.18 42.14
C ASP A 581 -1.88 -5.00 42.24
N LYS A 582 -1.46 -4.69 43.47
CA LYS A 582 -0.50 -3.62 43.76
C LYS A 582 0.87 -3.83 43.10
N GLN A 583 1.25 -5.08 42.80
CA GLN A 583 2.49 -5.45 42.14
C GLN A 583 2.36 -5.52 40.62
N ALA A 584 1.17 -5.33 40.05
CA ALA A 584 0.92 -5.43 38.62
C ALA A 584 1.86 -4.52 37.81
N ASN A 585 2.13 -3.32 38.32
CA ASN A 585 3.05 -2.38 37.68
C ASN A 585 4.46 -2.93 37.56
N GLN A 586 4.99 -3.51 38.64
CA GLN A 586 6.36 -4.05 38.67
C GLN A 586 6.51 -5.25 37.74
N HIS A 587 5.53 -6.14 37.73
CA HIS A 587 5.51 -7.26 36.78
C HIS A 587 5.49 -6.75 35.34
N LEU A 588 4.55 -5.86 35.02
CA LEU A 588 4.35 -5.37 33.65
C LEU A 588 5.54 -4.56 33.13
N LEU A 589 6.03 -3.59 33.93
CA LEU A 589 7.21 -2.78 33.56
C LEU A 589 8.46 -3.64 33.40
N SER A 590 8.70 -4.58 34.32
CA SER A 590 9.88 -5.46 34.25
C SER A 590 9.87 -6.33 32.99
N ARG A 591 8.72 -6.88 32.62
CA ARG A 591 8.57 -7.69 31.38
C ARG A 591 8.74 -6.84 30.13
N LEU A 592 8.14 -5.64 30.09
CA LEU A 592 8.31 -4.69 28.98
C LEU A 592 9.79 -4.32 28.81
N LEU A 593 10.48 -3.98 29.90
CA LEU A 593 11.89 -3.59 29.85
C LEU A 593 12.82 -4.74 29.47
N ARG A 594 12.53 -5.98 29.91
CA ARG A 594 13.30 -7.17 29.49
C ARG A 594 13.27 -7.37 27.97
N ARG A 595 12.14 -7.13 27.33
CA ARG A 595 12.01 -7.24 25.87
C ARG A 595 12.41 -5.95 25.09
N ARG A 596 12.96 -4.94 25.79
CA ARG A 596 13.34 -3.66 25.22
C ARG A 596 12.16 -2.94 24.55
N ALA A 597 10.99 -2.96 25.22
CA ALA A 597 9.79 -2.30 24.72
C ALA A 597 9.96 -0.78 24.64
N ASP A 598 9.29 -0.17 23.67
CA ASP A 598 9.21 1.28 23.51
C ASP A 598 8.17 1.83 24.50
N ILE A 599 8.64 2.39 25.61
CA ILE A 599 7.80 2.97 26.67
C ILE A 599 7.94 4.49 26.64
N LEU A 600 6.83 5.22 26.67
CA LEU A 600 6.80 6.65 26.84
C LEU A 600 6.19 6.98 28.20
N GLU A 601 6.81 7.89 28.97
CA GLU A 601 6.21 8.46 30.18
C GLU A 601 5.59 9.82 29.83
N LEU A 602 4.30 9.99 30.21
CA LEU A 602 3.56 11.25 30.01
C LEU A 602 3.14 11.86 31.35
N PRO A 603 3.13 13.18 31.49
CA PRO A 603 2.60 13.83 32.68
C PRO A 603 1.09 13.56 32.79
N VAL A 604 0.64 13.19 33.98
CA VAL A 604 -0.78 13.07 34.32
C VAL A 604 -1.15 14.00 35.45
N GLN A 605 -2.35 14.57 35.36
CA GLN A 605 -2.86 15.45 36.39
C GLN A 605 -3.33 14.61 37.59
N PHE A 606 -2.72 14.86 38.73
CA PHE A 606 -3.09 14.20 39.99
C PHE A 606 -3.49 15.20 41.04
N VAL A 607 -4.76 15.13 41.45
CA VAL A 607 -5.34 16.03 42.50
C VAL A 607 -5.79 15.19 43.66
N PRO A 608 -5.03 15.13 44.75
CA PRO A 608 -5.43 14.38 45.94
C PRO A 608 -6.64 15.04 46.61
N LEU A 609 -7.72 14.28 46.75
CA LEU A 609 -8.98 14.78 47.33
C LEU A 609 -8.92 14.98 48.87
N SER A 610 -8.18 14.14 49.56
CA SER A 610 -7.80 14.32 50.97
C SER A 610 -6.65 13.38 51.33
N PRO A 611 -5.78 13.74 52.29
CA PRO A 611 -4.69 12.87 52.75
C PRO A 611 -5.17 11.54 53.34
N GLU A 612 -6.40 11.50 53.86
CA GLU A 612 -6.98 10.33 54.54
C GLU A 612 -7.53 9.30 53.54
N LYS A 613 -7.94 9.73 52.35
CA LYS A 613 -8.52 8.86 51.30
C LYS A 613 -7.49 8.32 50.32
N VAL A 614 -6.25 8.80 50.33
CA VAL A 614 -5.21 8.32 49.47
C VAL A 614 -4.69 6.98 49.98
N LYS A 615 -4.84 5.91 49.20
CA LYS A 615 -4.23 4.61 49.52
C LYS A 615 -2.71 4.79 49.59
N ARG A 616 -2.12 4.55 50.74
CA ARG A 616 -0.67 4.67 50.98
C ARG A 616 0.00 3.35 50.77
N THR A 617 1.14 3.35 50.06
CA THR A 617 2.02 2.19 49.94
C THR A 617 2.76 2.05 51.27
N SER A 618 2.62 0.92 51.95
CA SER A 618 3.37 0.62 53.16
C SER A 618 4.84 0.31 52.82
N ALA A 619 5.73 0.46 53.84
CA ALA A 619 7.14 0.08 53.64
C ALA A 619 7.31 -1.39 53.22
N PHE A 620 6.43 -2.28 53.72
CA PHE A 620 6.41 -3.69 53.36
C PHE A 620 5.99 -3.88 51.88
N GLU A 621 5.02 -3.15 51.40
CA GLU A 621 4.62 -3.16 50.00
C GLU A 621 5.74 -2.63 49.08
N GLY A 622 6.48 -1.60 49.53
CA GLY A 622 7.64 -1.09 48.81
C GLY A 622 8.77 -2.14 48.69
N LEU A 623 9.04 -2.85 49.78
CA LEU A 623 10.01 -3.95 49.77
C LEU A 623 9.56 -5.09 48.84
N ARG A 624 8.29 -5.45 48.91
CA ARG A 624 7.71 -6.47 48.02
C ARG A 624 7.81 -6.04 46.52
N ALA A 625 7.59 -4.76 46.23
CA ALA A 625 7.78 -4.21 44.89
C ALA A 625 9.24 -4.35 44.43
N LEU A 626 10.19 -4.02 45.29
CA LEU A 626 11.63 -4.18 44.98
C LEU A 626 12.00 -5.65 44.69
N LEU A 627 11.53 -6.56 45.54
CA LEU A 627 11.74 -8.01 45.34
C LEU A 627 11.12 -8.49 44.05
N THR A 628 9.95 -7.99 43.68
CA THR A 628 9.32 -8.30 42.38
C THR A 628 10.17 -7.82 41.21
N ILE A 629 10.71 -6.60 41.26
CA ILE A 629 11.60 -6.05 40.22
C ILE A 629 12.84 -6.94 40.03
N VAL A 630 13.48 -7.36 41.14
CA VAL A 630 14.65 -8.24 41.13
C VAL A 630 14.30 -9.63 40.57
N ARG A 631 13.21 -10.24 41.08
CA ARG A 631 12.75 -11.57 40.64
C ARG A 631 12.43 -11.58 39.14
N GLU A 632 11.71 -10.60 38.62
CA GLU A 632 11.38 -10.51 37.20
C GLU A 632 12.63 -10.33 36.33
N ARG A 633 13.67 -9.65 36.81
CA ARG A 633 14.94 -9.48 36.08
C ARG A 633 15.61 -10.82 35.78
N PHE A 634 15.58 -11.74 36.75
CA PHE A 634 16.24 -13.05 36.66
C PHE A 634 15.27 -14.21 36.39
N SER A 635 14.00 -13.91 36.07
CA SER A 635 13.02 -14.92 35.68
C SER A 635 13.41 -15.60 34.36
N SER A 636 13.26 -16.93 34.31
CA SER A 636 13.45 -17.72 33.09
C SER A 636 12.24 -17.78 32.17
N GLU A 637 11.14 -17.11 32.53
CA GLU A 637 9.97 -17.07 31.66
C GLU A 637 10.31 -16.51 30.27
N ALA A 638 9.82 -17.19 29.24
CA ALA A 638 10.07 -16.84 27.86
C ALA A 638 9.59 -15.40 27.58
N ILE A 639 10.46 -14.60 27.02
CA ILE A 639 10.14 -13.27 26.53
C ILE A 639 9.29 -13.46 25.26
N VAL A 640 8.05 -13.00 25.27
CA VAL A 640 7.24 -12.94 24.04
C VAL A 640 7.96 -12.02 23.07
N PRO A 641 8.43 -12.50 21.90
CA PRO A 641 9.12 -11.65 20.95
C PRO A 641 8.19 -10.50 20.51
N ARG A 642 8.78 -9.37 20.14
CA ARG A 642 8.05 -8.27 19.51
C ARG A 642 7.51 -8.78 18.19
N THR A 643 6.29 -9.28 18.18
CA THR A 643 5.58 -9.59 16.95
C THR A 643 5.13 -8.26 16.32
N VAL A 644 5.97 -7.70 15.47
CA VAL A 644 5.53 -6.84 14.40
C VAL A 644 4.97 -7.80 13.34
N ALA A 645 3.87 -8.45 13.63
CA ALA A 645 3.17 -9.23 12.63
C ALA A 645 1.87 -8.50 12.32
N PRO A 646 1.59 -8.18 11.05
CA PRO A 646 0.22 -8.02 10.65
C PRO A 646 -0.48 -9.33 10.99
N ARG A 647 -1.60 -9.29 11.70
CA ARG A 647 -2.49 -10.45 11.81
C ARG A 647 -3.03 -10.73 10.41
N VAL A 648 -2.32 -11.57 9.68
CA VAL A 648 -2.84 -12.22 8.48
C VAL A 648 -3.91 -13.17 8.99
N ALA A 649 -5.13 -13.01 8.54
CA ALA A 649 -6.17 -14.03 8.69
C ALA A 649 -5.54 -15.35 8.23
N GLU A 650 -5.60 -16.39 9.05
CA GLU A 650 -5.11 -17.72 8.73
C GLU A 650 -5.67 -18.15 7.38
N SER A 651 -4.87 -18.04 6.34
CA SER A 651 -5.11 -18.76 5.10
C SER A 651 -4.73 -20.22 5.38
N ALA A 652 -5.67 -21.11 5.13
CA ALA A 652 -5.61 -22.54 5.36
C ALA A 652 -4.20 -23.11 5.13
N ALA A 653 -3.70 -23.82 6.14
CA ALA A 653 -2.45 -24.57 6.11
C ALA A 653 -2.37 -25.44 4.84
N VAL A 654 -1.44 -25.12 3.96
CA VAL A 654 -1.01 -26.03 2.91
C VAL A 654 -0.19 -27.12 3.59
N SER A 655 -0.81 -28.30 3.73
CA SER A 655 -0.12 -29.50 4.21
C SER A 655 1.15 -29.75 3.37
N PRO A 656 2.30 -30.02 3.97
CA PRO A 656 3.49 -30.37 3.22
C PRO A 656 3.27 -31.69 2.46
N LYS A 657 3.49 -31.69 1.15
CA LYS A 657 3.51 -32.92 0.35
C LYS A 657 4.57 -33.87 0.90
N PRO A 658 4.25 -35.15 1.06
CA PRO A 658 5.22 -36.14 1.50
C PRO A 658 6.36 -36.26 0.47
N ARG A 659 7.61 -36.20 0.93
CA ARG A 659 8.79 -36.50 0.13
C ARG A 659 8.63 -37.92 -0.43
N ARG A 660 8.65 -38.06 -1.74
CA ARG A 660 8.83 -39.37 -2.40
C ARG A 660 10.24 -39.83 -2.03
N GLY A 661 10.31 -40.97 -1.34
CA GLY A 661 11.53 -41.64 -1.04
C GLY A 661 12.22 -42.11 -2.33
N GLU A 662 13.47 -41.84 -2.43
CA GLU A 662 14.39 -42.57 -3.32
C GLU A 662 14.48 -43.99 -2.82
N GLY A 663 14.18 -44.91 -3.70
CA GLY A 663 14.30 -46.35 -3.41
C GLY A 663 14.52 -47.11 -4.70
N GLY A 664 15.75 -47.68 -4.86
CA GLY A 664 16.03 -48.74 -5.76
C GLY A 664 16.55 -48.37 -7.14
#